data_c413e7bec4744dfa905a8453d9d241cf
#
_entry.id   c413e7bec4744dfa905a8453d9d241cf
#
_cell.length_a   1.000
_cell.length_b   1.000
_cell.length_c   1.000
_cell.angle_alpha   90.00
_cell.angle_beta   90.00
_cell.angle_gamma   90.00
#
_symmetry.space_group_name_H-M   'P 1'
#
loop_
_entity.id
_entity.type
_entity.pdbx_description
1 polymer ?
#
loop_
_entity_poly.entity_id
_entity_poly.type
_entity_poly.pdbx_seq_one_letter_code
_entity_poly.pdbx_strand_id
1 'polypeptide(L)'
;GPHRMDALDQLGAAAFPGYLVRKDLVRRYAQQFPVPTYVVEFLLGRFCASTDETEIQEGLQIVESQLRGRTVRASDREKFRSDAREKGSVRLIDLVRARLDARRDRYLVELPSLGERHVGIEAKTVLDNQRMLTDGFYAEVTLAYDALAAQESRGEPFRITALRPIQMSDPDVLDRLGEGRRRFSTDEWRDFLIRSVGLETTALDERSKGVVLLRMAPFVEPNFNLVELGPRGTGKSHLYQQISPYSHLISGGKATVAKMFVNMANGQRGLVCSYDVVCFDEVSGISFDQKDGANIMKGYMASGEFSRGKESIRARGGIVMVGNFDLDLEAQQRIGHLLSPLPREMRDDTAFHDRIHAYVPGWDFPKLNPEEHLTDRFGLVSDFLSECWTKLRDSPRVSALHGRAYWGGALSGRDQEAVNKTCSALVKLLFPDEEMEIPDEDLEGIVRLALEARRRVKEQQKRCLKSEFRNTHFSFTLGADGIEQFVGTPELRSDDAIDGDPLPPGQIWAVGPGTAEGGAGLYRIEAAVGPGSGARILNHPVPPAFRESVRVGEQNLYAQAKRLVGDRDARAHEYQLQLRPYDADRSGAGLGLPVLVSLVGGLLERSVRGGAILVGALNLGGSVERLPKPVEIAELAVERKASVLLMPVSARRDLFDLPDDLWTRINIEFYADAVDAAFKALVE
;
A
#
# COMPACT_ATOMS: atom_id res chain seq x y z
N GLY A 1 -31.45 20.42 4.94
CA GLY A 1 -31.22 21.72 4.36
C GLY A 1 -30.49 21.64 3.03
N PRO A 2 -30.46 22.73 2.25
CA PRO A 2 -29.71 22.69 1.00
C PRO A 2 -28.24 22.38 1.25
N HIS A 3 -27.70 21.49 0.47
CA HIS A 3 -26.31 21.05 0.55
C HIS A 3 -25.39 22.22 0.21
N ARG A 4 -24.67 22.74 1.18
CA ARG A 4 -23.72 23.82 0.91
C ARG A 4 -22.44 23.26 0.28
N MET A 5 -22.08 23.82 -0.88
CA MET A 5 -20.84 23.51 -1.54
C MET A 5 -19.66 24.16 -0.80
N ASP A 6 -18.62 23.38 -0.51
CA ASP A 6 -17.37 23.94 0.02
C ASP A 6 -16.46 24.44 -1.13
N ALA A 7 -15.29 24.95 -0.78
CA ALA A 7 -14.35 25.49 -1.78
C ALA A 7 -13.92 24.44 -2.82
N LEU A 8 -13.70 23.19 -2.38
CA LEU A 8 -13.30 22.12 -3.26
C LEU A 8 -14.42 21.70 -4.20
N ASP A 9 -15.67 21.68 -3.73
CA ASP A 9 -16.86 21.45 -4.58
C ASP A 9 -16.96 22.50 -5.66
N GLN A 10 -16.73 23.79 -5.33
CA GLN A 10 -16.78 24.89 -6.27
C GLN A 10 -15.68 24.77 -7.34
N LEU A 11 -14.48 24.40 -6.94
CA LEU A 11 -13.40 24.13 -7.91
C LEU A 11 -13.77 22.98 -8.85
N GLY A 12 -14.29 21.90 -8.32
CA GLY A 12 -14.73 20.74 -9.11
C GLY A 12 -15.82 21.13 -10.12
N ALA A 13 -16.81 21.91 -9.69
CA ALA A 13 -17.89 22.38 -10.55
C ALA A 13 -17.37 23.27 -11.70
N ALA A 14 -16.39 24.12 -11.42
CA ALA A 14 -15.79 24.97 -12.43
C ALA A 14 -14.89 24.17 -13.39
N ALA A 15 -14.16 23.19 -12.88
CA ALA A 15 -13.20 22.40 -13.65
C ALA A 15 -13.86 21.30 -14.51
N PHE A 16 -14.91 20.67 -14.01
CA PHE A 16 -15.55 19.51 -14.63
C PHE A 16 -17.07 19.65 -14.73
N PRO A 17 -17.57 20.69 -15.42
CA PRO A 17 -19.02 20.85 -15.54
C PRO A 17 -19.64 19.65 -16.27
N GLY A 18 -20.69 19.09 -15.70
CA GLY A 18 -21.37 17.92 -16.25
C GLY A 18 -20.75 16.56 -15.89
N TYR A 19 -19.67 16.54 -15.13
CA TYR A 19 -18.97 15.30 -14.75
C TYR A 19 -18.95 15.05 -13.23
N LEU A 20 -19.71 15.82 -12.47
CA LEU A 20 -19.77 15.69 -11.01
C LEU A 20 -21.03 14.98 -10.57
N VAL A 21 -20.90 14.19 -9.52
CA VAL A 21 -22.03 13.63 -8.79
C VAL A 21 -21.80 13.83 -7.29
N ARG A 22 -22.90 13.98 -6.55
CA ARG A 22 -22.87 14.05 -5.11
C ARG A 22 -22.78 12.64 -4.53
N LYS A 23 -21.73 12.36 -3.79
CA LYS A 23 -21.37 11.00 -3.36
C LYS A 23 -22.29 10.40 -2.30
N ASP A 24 -23.00 11.21 -1.52
CA ASP A 24 -24.01 10.70 -0.60
C ASP A 24 -25.17 10.02 -1.34
N LEU A 25 -25.53 10.54 -2.54
CA LEU A 25 -26.56 9.94 -3.39
C LEU A 25 -26.12 8.57 -3.93
N VAL A 26 -24.86 8.43 -4.28
CA VAL A 26 -24.28 7.16 -4.73
C VAL A 26 -24.45 6.08 -3.67
N ARG A 27 -24.06 6.38 -2.42
CA ARG A 27 -24.19 5.43 -1.30
C ARG A 27 -25.65 5.07 -1.04
N ARG A 28 -26.52 6.06 -1.08
CA ARG A 28 -27.96 5.88 -0.83
C ARG A 28 -28.58 4.84 -1.78
N TYR A 29 -28.29 4.95 -3.05
CA TYR A 29 -28.87 4.04 -4.06
C TYR A 29 -28.09 2.73 -4.19
N ALA A 30 -26.78 2.72 -3.99
CA ALA A 30 -25.98 1.50 -4.05
C ALA A 30 -26.40 0.46 -3.01
N GLN A 31 -26.89 0.90 -1.86
CA GLN A 31 -27.38 0.02 -0.81
C GLN A 31 -28.76 -0.58 -1.12
N GLN A 32 -29.54 0.07 -1.97
CA GLN A 32 -30.93 -0.32 -2.26
C GLN A 32 -31.06 -1.27 -3.45
N PHE A 33 -30.09 -1.29 -4.36
CA PHE A 33 -30.20 -2.02 -5.62
C PHE A 33 -29.05 -3.03 -5.77
N PRO A 34 -29.31 -4.20 -6.38
CA PRO A 34 -28.32 -5.29 -6.47
C PRO A 34 -27.34 -5.09 -7.64
N VAL A 35 -26.70 -3.94 -7.72
CA VAL A 35 -25.72 -3.61 -8.76
C VAL A 35 -24.50 -2.92 -8.11
N PRO A 36 -23.33 -3.02 -8.74
CA PRO A 36 -22.15 -2.31 -8.25
C PRO A 36 -22.35 -0.79 -8.20
N THR A 37 -21.59 -0.13 -7.35
CA THR A 37 -21.65 1.32 -7.15
C THR A 37 -21.43 2.08 -8.47
N TYR A 38 -20.51 1.63 -9.33
CA TYR A 38 -20.26 2.33 -10.59
C TYR A 38 -21.46 2.30 -11.54
N VAL A 39 -22.33 1.29 -11.45
CA VAL A 39 -23.58 1.25 -12.24
C VAL A 39 -24.53 2.35 -11.76
N VAL A 40 -24.69 2.51 -10.46
CA VAL A 40 -25.48 3.58 -9.87
C VAL A 40 -24.92 4.95 -10.28
N GLU A 41 -23.60 5.13 -10.19
CA GLU A 41 -22.97 6.38 -10.58
C GLU A 41 -23.12 6.70 -12.06
N PHE A 42 -23.11 5.70 -12.91
CA PHE A 42 -23.35 5.87 -14.34
C PHE A 42 -24.70 6.54 -14.60
N LEU A 43 -25.75 6.08 -13.92
CA LEU A 43 -27.08 6.68 -14.06
C LEU A 43 -27.14 8.06 -13.41
N LEU A 44 -26.56 8.24 -12.24
CA LEU A 44 -26.48 9.55 -11.59
C LEU A 44 -25.70 10.54 -12.44
N GLY A 45 -24.62 10.10 -13.08
CA GLY A 45 -23.85 10.94 -14.00
C GLY A 45 -24.62 11.35 -15.24
N ARG A 46 -25.52 10.51 -15.70
CA ARG A 46 -26.37 10.81 -16.85
C ARG A 46 -27.48 11.81 -16.52
N PHE A 47 -28.12 11.73 -15.35
CA PHE A 47 -29.34 12.46 -14.99
C PHE A 47 -29.14 13.47 -13.86
N CYS A 48 -28.11 13.35 -13.05
CA CYS A 48 -27.89 14.17 -11.85
C CYS A 48 -26.50 14.84 -11.80
N ALA A 49 -25.83 14.96 -12.95
CA ALA A 49 -24.51 15.59 -13.04
C ALA A 49 -24.63 17.12 -13.00
N SER A 50 -25.21 17.64 -11.94
CA SER A 50 -25.46 19.06 -11.71
C SER A 50 -25.15 19.41 -10.26
N THR A 51 -24.90 20.69 -10.01
CA THR A 51 -24.76 21.25 -8.69
C THR A 51 -26.01 22.00 -8.22
N ASP A 52 -26.99 22.16 -9.11
CA ASP A 52 -28.29 22.76 -8.79
C ASP A 52 -29.19 21.71 -8.12
N GLU A 53 -29.62 21.97 -6.90
CA GLU A 53 -30.47 21.07 -6.11
C GLU A 53 -31.75 20.70 -6.83
N THR A 54 -32.41 21.65 -7.52
CA THR A 54 -33.65 21.41 -8.28
C THR A 54 -33.41 20.41 -9.41
N GLU A 55 -32.37 20.61 -10.20
CA GLU A 55 -31.96 19.70 -11.27
C GLU A 55 -31.60 18.30 -10.73
N ILE A 56 -30.94 18.24 -9.62
CA ILE A 56 -30.60 16.98 -8.95
C ILE A 56 -31.86 16.24 -8.55
N GLN A 57 -32.82 16.90 -7.92
CA GLN A 57 -34.08 16.28 -7.49
C GLN A 57 -34.91 15.77 -8.68
N GLU A 58 -34.96 16.51 -9.76
CA GLU A 58 -35.65 16.08 -11.01
C GLU A 58 -34.95 14.85 -11.59
N GLY A 59 -33.61 14.86 -11.66
CA GLY A 59 -32.81 13.75 -12.14
C GLY A 59 -32.94 12.50 -11.26
N LEU A 60 -33.05 12.66 -9.95
CA LEU A 60 -33.19 11.54 -9.02
C LEU A 60 -34.49 10.76 -9.28
N GLN A 61 -35.58 11.43 -9.64
CA GLN A 61 -36.81 10.73 -9.97
C GLN A 61 -36.62 9.80 -11.16
N ILE A 62 -35.85 10.25 -12.15
CA ILE A 62 -35.56 9.45 -13.36
C ILE A 62 -34.61 8.26 -12.97
N VAL A 63 -33.58 8.52 -12.23
CA VAL A 63 -32.62 7.49 -11.79
C VAL A 63 -33.31 6.41 -10.95
N GLU A 64 -34.13 6.82 -10.00
CA GLU A 64 -34.88 5.90 -9.15
C GLU A 64 -35.85 5.04 -9.96
N SER A 65 -36.55 5.65 -10.89
CA SER A 65 -37.43 4.93 -11.80
C SER A 65 -36.70 3.90 -12.64
N GLN A 66 -35.53 4.26 -13.19
CA GLN A 66 -34.73 3.33 -14.00
C GLN A 66 -34.14 2.21 -13.16
N LEU A 67 -33.62 2.50 -11.97
CA LEU A 67 -33.10 1.47 -11.09
C LEU A 67 -34.19 0.48 -10.66
N ARG A 68 -35.37 0.97 -10.30
CA ARG A 68 -36.48 0.09 -9.92
C ARG A 68 -37.01 -0.70 -11.11
N GLY A 69 -37.09 -0.08 -12.28
CA GLY A 69 -37.64 -0.70 -13.47
C GLY A 69 -36.71 -1.60 -14.24
N ARG A 70 -35.39 -1.44 -14.07
CA ARG A 70 -34.38 -2.15 -14.88
C ARG A 70 -33.47 -3.09 -14.12
N THR A 71 -33.28 -2.92 -12.79
CA THR A 71 -32.50 -3.87 -12.01
C THR A 71 -33.35 -5.08 -11.64
N VAL A 72 -32.75 -6.26 -11.70
CA VAL A 72 -33.48 -7.52 -11.57
C VAL A 72 -33.13 -8.17 -10.22
N ARG A 73 -34.12 -8.26 -9.35
CA ARG A 73 -34.04 -9.07 -8.12
C ARG A 73 -34.61 -10.46 -8.40
N ALA A 74 -34.25 -11.43 -7.55
CA ALA A 74 -34.74 -12.78 -7.72
C ALA A 74 -36.28 -12.84 -7.79
N SER A 75 -36.98 -11.99 -7.04
CA SER A 75 -38.43 -11.88 -7.03
C SER A 75 -39.02 -11.25 -8.31
N ASP A 76 -38.23 -10.58 -9.12
CA ASP A 76 -38.67 -9.86 -10.32
C ASP A 76 -38.47 -10.66 -11.60
N ARG A 77 -37.79 -11.80 -11.55
CA ARG A 77 -37.42 -12.57 -12.75
C ARG A 77 -38.59 -12.93 -13.63
N GLU A 78 -39.66 -13.46 -13.06
CA GLU A 78 -40.87 -13.86 -13.83
C GLU A 78 -41.55 -12.67 -14.45
N LYS A 79 -41.59 -11.53 -13.77
CA LYS A 79 -42.16 -10.31 -14.29
C LYS A 79 -41.40 -9.83 -15.53
N PHE A 80 -40.08 -9.83 -15.52
CA PHE A 80 -39.27 -9.44 -16.68
C PHE A 80 -39.46 -10.38 -17.85
N ARG A 81 -39.57 -11.69 -17.62
CA ARG A 81 -39.82 -12.69 -18.65
C ARG A 81 -41.20 -12.50 -19.28
N SER A 82 -42.21 -12.30 -18.45
CA SER A 82 -43.57 -12.06 -18.88
C SER A 82 -43.68 -10.76 -19.67
N ASP A 83 -43.07 -9.68 -19.21
CA ASP A 83 -43.06 -8.40 -19.90
C ASP A 83 -42.39 -8.49 -21.28
N ALA A 84 -41.31 -9.24 -21.41
CA ALA A 84 -40.65 -9.48 -22.69
C ALA A 84 -41.59 -10.19 -23.67
N ARG A 85 -42.29 -11.20 -23.20
CA ARG A 85 -43.25 -11.95 -24.01
C ARG A 85 -44.45 -11.07 -24.45
N GLU A 86 -45.09 -10.40 -23.50
CA GLU A 86 -46.33 -9.66 -23.75
C GLU A 86 -46.07 -8.34 -24.50
N LYS A 87 -44.97 -7.66 -24.24
CA LYS A 87 -44.63 -6.38 -24.85
C LYS A 87 -43.67 -6.48 -26.04
N GLY A 88 -43.18 -7.70 -26.32
CA GLY A 88 -42.19 -7.95 -27.37
C GLY A 88 -40.76 -7.75 -26.92
N SER A 89 -40.49 -6.81 -26.03
CA SER A 89 -39.15 -6.58 -25.45
C SER A 89 -39.26 -5.90 -24.10
N VAL A 90 -38.17 -6.04 -23.32
CA VAL A 90 -38.01 -5.38 -22.03
C VAL A 90 -36.56 -4.88 -21.89
N ARG A 91 -36.39 -3.76 -21.20
CA ARG A 91 -35.06 -3.22 -20.89
C ARG A 91 -34.69 -3.61 -19.46
N LEU A 92 -33.45 -4.04 -19.29
CA LEU A 92 -32.91 -4.39 -17.97
C LEU A 92 -31.43 -4.08 -17.88
N ILE A 93 -30.91 -4.07 -16.65
CA ILE A 93 -29.50 -3.93 -16.35
C ILE A 93 -29.05 -5.24 -15.72
N ASP A 94 -28.03 -5.85 -16.30
CA ASP A 94 -27.47 -7.12 -15.79
C ASP A 94 -26.01 -7.26 -16.19
N LEU A 95 -25.33 -8.16 -15.51
CA LEU A 95 -24.03 -8.67 -15.93
C LEU A 95 -24.22 -9.53 -17.17
N VAL A 96 -23.41 -9.30 -18.19
CA VAL A 96 -23.54 -9.99 -19.48
C VAL A 96 -22.31 -10.84 -19.71
N ARG A 97 -22.48 -12.16 -19.79
CA ARG A 97 -21.42 -13.13 -20.10
C ARG A 97 -21.79 -13.91 -21.33
N ALA A 98 -20.84 -14.09 -22.24
CA ALA A 98 -21.06 -14.84 -23.47
C ALA A 98 -20.19 -16.09 -23.53
N ARG A 99 -20.68 -17.09 -24.21
CA ARG A 99 -19.91 -18.31 -24.53
C ARG A 99 -20.25 -18.74 -25.96
N LEU A 100 -19.31 -19.43 -26.58
CA LEU A 100 -19.54 -20.06 -27.87
C LEU A 100 -20.21 -21.43 -27.69
N ASP A 101 -21.37 -21.61 -28.29
CA ASP A 101 -21.98 -22.92 -28.44
C ASP A 101 -21.48 -23.51 -29.78
N ALA A 102 -20.42 -24.32 -29.70
CA ALA A 102 -19.76 -24.85 -30.88
C ALA A 102 -20.64 -25.83 -31.68
N ARG A 103 -21.61 -26.48 -31.03
CA ARG A 103 -22.51 -27.42 -31.70
C ARG A 103 -23.46 -26.73 -32.64
N ARG A 104 -23.90 -25.53 -32.26
CA ARG A 104 -24.87 -24.72 -33.02
C ARG A 104 -24.22 -23.55 -33.76
N ASP A 105 -22.89 -23.41 -33.61
CA ASP A 105 -22.10 -22.34 -34.22
C ASP A 105 -22.66 -20.96 -33.94
N ARG A 106 -22.95 -20.69 -32.66
CA ARG A 106 -23.48 -19.39 -32.25
C ARG A 106 -23.04 -19.04 -30.82
N TYR A 107 -23.11 -17.76 -30.49
CA TYR A 107 -22.88 -17.28 -29.14
C TYR A 107 -24.17 -17.28 -28.33
N LEU A 108 -24.06 -17.64 -27.07
CA LEU A 108 -25.13 -17.56 -26.08
C LEU A 108 -24.69 -16.70 -24.93
N VAL A 109 -25.64 -15.95 -24.35
CA VAL A 109 -25.37 -15.04 -23.24
C VAL A 109 -26.04 -15.57 -21.98
N GLU A 110 -25.31 -15.48 -20.87
CA GLU A 110 -25.84 -15.67 -19.52
C GLU A 110 -26.16 -14.30 -18.92
N LEU A 111 -27.37 -14.16 -18.37
CA LEU A 111 -27.82 -13.02 -17.59
C LEU A 111 -28.10 -13.49 -16.18
N PRO A 112 -27.11 -13.42 -15.27
CA PRO A 112 -27.22 -14.06 -13.94
C PRO A 112 -28.34 -13.51 -13.07
N SER A 113 -28.58 -12.20 -13.08
CA SER A 113 -29.65 -11.62 -12.27
C SER A 113 -31.03 -12.04 -12.75
N LEU A 114 -31.19 -12.18 -14.04
CA LEU A 114 -32.43 -12.70 -14.62
C LEU A 114 -32.57 -14.21 -14.50
N GLY A 115 -31.44 -14.92 -14.27
CA GLY A 115 -31.44 -16.37 -14.17
C GLY A 115 -31.53 -17.08 -15.52
N GLU A 116 -31.20 -16.41 -16.61
CA GLU A 116 -31.18 -16.99 -17.94
C GLU A 116 -29.77 -17.31 -18.41
N ARG A 117 -29.58 -18.53 -18.94
CA ARG A 117 -28.26 -19.01 -19.37
C ARG A 117 -28.09 -19.16 -20.88
N HIS A 118 -29.17 -19.09 -21.62
CA HIS A 118 -29.20 -19.41 -23.05
C HIS A 118 -29.88 -18.31 -23.82
N VAL A 119 -29.39 -17.08 -23.70
CA VAL A 119 -29.95 -15.92 -24.40
C VAL A 119 -29.22 -15.75 -25.74
N GLY A 120 -29.96 -15.64 -26.84
CA GLY A 120 -29.38 -15.43 -28.16
C GLY A 120 -28.78 -14.03 -28.30
N ILE A 121 -27.71 -13.91 -29.09
CA ILE A 121 -27.06 -12.65 -29.38
C ILE A 121 -26.39 -12.72 -30.77
N GLU A 122 -26.26 -11.60 -31.44
CA GLU A 122 -25.50 -11.53 -32.69
C GLU A 122 -23.99 -11.66 -32.42
N ALA A 123 -23.29 -12.43 -33.27
CA ALA A 123 -21.84 -12.61 -33.16
C ALA A 123 -21.09 -11.29 -33.19
N LYS A 124 -21.52 -10.34 -34.02
CA LYS A 124 -20.89 -9.02 -34.11
C LYS A 124 -20.85 -8.30 -32.75
N THR A 125 -21.95 -8.35 -32.01
CA THR A 125 -22.01 -7.71 -30.67
C THR A 125 -20.99 -8.31 -29.70
N VAL A 126 -20.83 -9.63 -29.74
CA VAL A 126 -19.83 -10.32 -28.90
C VAL A 126 -18.42 -9.96 -29.32
N LEU A 127 -18.15 -9.97 -30.63
CA LEU A 127 -16.81 -9.66 -31.15
C LEU A 127 -16.41 -8.21 -30.93
N ASP A 128 -17.37 -7.30 -30.91
CA ASP A 128 -17.14 -5.89 -30.56
C ASP A 128 -16.94 -5.67 -29.06
N ASN A 129 -17.28 -6.66 -28.22
CA ASN A 129 -17.26 -6.59 -26.77
C ASN A 129 -16.68 -7.89 -26.18
N GLN A 130 -15.44 -8.19 -26.48
CA GLN A 130 -14.81 -9.49 -26.16
C GLN A 130 -14.70 -9.81 -24.67
N ARG A 131 -14.80 -8.80 -23.79
CA ARG A 131 -14.87 -9.03 -22.35
C ARG A 131 -16.07 -9.89 -21.95
N MET A 132 -17.10 -9.94 -22.77
CA MET A 132 -18.24 -10.85 -22.57
C MET A 132 -17.80 -12.31 -22.50
N LEU A 133 -16.73 -12.67 -23.22
CA LEU A 133 -16.21 -14.05 -23.30
C LEU A 133 -15.38 -14.47 -22.08
N THR A 134 -15.11 -13.55 -21.17
CA THR A 134 -14.38 -13.82 -19.92
C THR A 134 -15.32 -13.74 -18.73
N ASP A 135 -15.24 -12.72 -17.89
CA ASP A 135 -16.14 -12.56 -16.74
C ASP A 135 -17.32 -11.62 -17.01
N GLY A 136 -17.36 -11.04 -18.20
CA GLY A 136 -18.45 -10.18 -18.60
C GLY A 136 -18.35 -8.75 -18.05
N PHE A 137 -19.40 -7.97 -18.28
CA PHE A 137 -19.52 -6.61 -17.79
C PHE A 137 -21.00 -6.25 -17.63
N TYR A 138 -21.29 -5.26 -16.80
CA TYR A 138 -22.66 -4.74 -16.68
C TYR A 138 -23.05 -3.93 -17.90
N ALA A 139 -24.28 -4.13 -18.36
CA ALA A 139 -24.82 -3.45 -19.53
C ALA A 139 -26.31 -3.16 -19.38
N GLU A 140 -26.77 -2.12 -20.10
CA GLU A 140 -28.21 -1.93 -20.40
C GLU A 140 -28.55 -2.84 -21.57
N VAL A 141 -29.47 -3.75 -21.35
CA VAL A 141 -29.83 -4.79 -22.30
C VAL A 141 -31.28 -4.62 -22.73
N THR A 142 -31.55 -4.71 -24.05
CA THR A 142 -32.90 -4.88 -24.57
C THR A 142 -33.07 -6.36 -24.87
N LEU A 143 -33.96 -7.01 -24.09
CA LEU A 143 -34.27 -8.43 -24.20
C LEU A 143 -35.60 -8.62 -24.95
N ALA A 144 -35.54 -9.30 -26.06
CA ALA A 144 -36.73 -9.60 -26.86
C ALA A 144 -37.15 -11.07 -26.67
N TYR A 145 -38.42 -11.32 -26.88
CA TYR A 145 -39.02 -12.66 -26.89
C TYR A 145 -39.38 -13.04 -28.31
N ASP A 146 -38.89 -14.21 -28.76
CA ASP A 146 -39.21 -14.76 -30.08
C ASP A 146 -40.11 -15.97 -29.90
N ALA A 147 -41.41 -15.81 -30.22
CA ALA A 147 -42.42 -16.86 -30.09
C ALA A 147 -42.14 -18.04 -31.03
N LEU A 148 -41.58 -17.76 -32.21
CA LEU A 148 -41.25 -18.83 -33.17
C LEU A 148 -40.10 -19.71 -32.67
N ALA A 149 -39.07 -19.11 -32.14
CA ALA A 149 -37.94 -19.83 -31.53
C ALA A 149 -38.38 -20.67 -30.34
N ALA A 150 -39.36 -20.18 -29.57
CA ALA A 150 -39.88 -20.91 -28.39
C ALA A 150 -40.65 -22.18 -28.81
N GLN A 151 -41.15 -22.26 -30.01
CA GLN A 151 -41.87 -23.45 -30.51
C GLN A 151 -40.94 -24.53 -31.06
N GLU A 152 -39.71 -24.21 -31.36
CA GLU A 152 -38.72 -25.20 -31.81
C GLU A 152 -38.26 -26.05 -30.61
N SER A 153 -38.04 -27.36 -30.84
CA SER A 153 -37.58 -28.26 -29.77
C SER A 153 -36.15 -28.00 -29.35
N ARG A 154 -35.83 -27.16 -28.50
CA ARG A 154 -34.58 -26.59 -27.98
C ARG A 154 -34.39 -25.14 -28.39
N GLY A 155 -35.50 -24.47 -28.79
CA GLY A 155 -35.49 -23.05 -29.07
C GLY A 155 -35.28 -22.24 -27.80
N GLU A 156 -34.52 -21.18 -27.93
CA GLU A 156 -34.30 -20.23 -26.86
C GLU A 156 -35.07 -18.98 -27.19
N PRO A 157 -36.16 -18.71 -26.43
CA PRO A 157 -37.08 -17.64 -26.77
C PRO A 157 -36.54 -16.25 -26.56
N PHE A 158 -35.53 -16.10 -25.66
CA PHE A 158 -35.00 -14.80 -25.34
C PHE A 158 -33.76 -14.46 -26.19
N ARG A 159 -33.72 -13.21 -26.63
CA ARG A 159 -32.65 -12.71 -27.48
C ARG A 159 -32.30 -11.26 -27.11
N ILE A 160 -31.00 -10.95 -27.08
CA ILE A 160 -30.54 -9.57 -26.93
C ILE A 160 -30.59 -8.88 -28.30
N THR A 161 -31.39 -7.82 -28.42
CA THR A 161 -31.50 -7.04 -29.63
C THR A 161 -30.70 -5.74 -29.57
N ALA A 162 -30.40 -5.24 -28.39
CA ALA A 162 -29.55 -4.08 -28.19
C ALA A 162 -28.80 -4.22 -26.88
N LEU A 163 -27.57 -3.79 -26.87
CA LEU A 163 -26.70 -3.85 -25.70
C LEU A 163 -25.85 -2.58 -25.63
N ARG A 164 -25.86 -1.95 -24.48
CA ARG A 164 -25.02 -0.78 -24.20
C ARG A 164 -24.19 -1.04 -22.93
N PRO A 165 -22.87 -1.24 -23.06
CA PRO A 165 -22.02 -1.38 -21.90
C PRO A 165 -22.11 -0.18 -20.97
N ILE A 166 -22.10 -0.43 -19.67
CA ILE A 166 -22.07 0.63 -18.66
C ILE A 166 -20.62 1.07 -18.48
N GLN A 167 -20.19 1.87 -19.43
CA GLN A 167 -18.86 2.50 -19.44
C GLN A 167 -18.92 3.73 -20.36
N MET A 168 -18.10 4.73 -20.07
CA MET A 168 -17.96 5.89 -20.92
C MET A 168 -17.11 5.53 -22.14
N SER A 169 -17.48 6.06 -23.30
CA SER A 169 -16.72 5.93 -24.53
C SER A 169 -16.55 7.32 -25.15
N ASP A 170 -15.50 8.04 -24.70
CA ASP A 170 -15.16 9.37 -25.23
C ASP A 170 -13.66 9.36 -25.54
N PRO A 171 -13.25 9.61 -26.81
CA PRO A 171 -11.84 9.60 -27.17
C PRO A 171 -11.03 10.76 -26.54
N ASP A 172 -11.70 11.83 -26.09
CA ASP A 172 -11.08 13.04 -25.58
C ASP A 172 -11.06 13.14 -24.04
N VAL A 173 -11.32 12.05 -23.33
CA VAL A 173 -11.39 12.10 -21.84
C VAL A 173 -10.11 12.59 -21.20
N LEU A 174 -8.94 12.22 -21.73
CA LEU A 174 -7.66 12.65 -21.16
C LEU A 174 -7.43 14.15 -21.35
N ASP A 175 -7.86 14.72 -22.46
CA ASP A 175 -7.78 16.18 -22.67
C ASP A 175 -8.66 16.91 -21.65
N ARG A 176 -9.87 16.42 -21.40
CA ARG A 176 -10.78 16.98 -20.39
C ARG A 176 -10.20 16.86 -18.98
N LEU A 177 -9.61 15.71 -18.68
CA LEU A 177 -8.97 15.48 -17.39
C LEU A 177 -7.83 16.46 -17.17
N GLY A 178 -6.95 16.64 -18.16
CA GLY A 178 -5.83 17.56 -18.11
C GLY A 178 -6.26 19.01 -17.94
N GLU A 179 -7.24 19.44 -18.70
CA GLU A 179 -7.79 20.81 -18.61
C GLU A 179 -8.37 21.09 -17.22
N GLY A 180 -9.17 20.17 -16.71
CA GLY A 180 -9.76 20.30 -15.38
C GLY A 180 -8.70 20.29 -14.27
N ARG A 181 -7.71 19.40 -14.39
CA ARG A 181 -6.59 19.31 -13.43
C ARG A 181 -5.87 20.63 -13.21
N ARG A 182 -5.66 21.40 -14.27
CA ARG A 182 -4.92 22.67 -14.22
C ARG A 182 -5.56 23.72 -13.29
N ARG A 183 -6.83 23.58 -12.98
CA ARG A 183 -7.56 24.52 -12.10
C ARG A 183 -7.32 24.28 -10.62
N PHE A 184 -6.65 23.18 -10.27
CA PHE A 184 -6.36 22.80 -8.90
C PHE A 184 -4.87 22.96 -8.60
N SER A 185 -4.55 23.26 -7.34
CA SER A 185 -3.21 22.96 -6.81
C SER A 185 -3.06 21.44 -6.70
N THR A 186 -1.85 20.95 -6.49
CA THR A 186 -1.61 19.52 -6.37
C THR A 186 -2.37 18.92 -5.18
N ASP A 187 -2.34 19.58 -4.03
CA ASP A 187 -3.06 19.11 -2.84
C ASP A 187 -4.58 19.14 -3.04
N GLU A 188 -5.10 20.18 -3.65
CA GLU A 188 -6.52 20.27 -3.99
C GLU A 188 -6.93 19.16 -4.96
N TRP A 189 -6.11 18.88 -5.97
CA TRP A 189 -6.37 17.80 -6.93
C TRP A 189 -6.36 16.44 -6.27
N ARG A 190 -5.36 16.18 -5.43
CA ARG A 190 -5.29 14.94 -4.65
C ARG A 190 -6.57 14.75 -3.83
N ASP A 191 -6.98 15.78 -3.11
CA ASP A 191 -8.16 15.73 -2.25
C ASP A 191 -9.44 15.53 -3.08
N PHE A 192 -9.52 16.14 -4.26
CA PHE A 192 -10.65 15.96 -5.16
C PHE A 192 -10.71 14.53 -5.70
N LEU A 193 -9.57 13.92 -6.03
CA LEU A 193 -9.51 12.50 -6.43
C LEU A 193 -9.99 11.59 -5.30
N ILE A 194 -9.58 11.86 -4.08
CA ILE A 194 -9.99 11.08 -2.91
C ILE A 194 -11.50 11.17 -2.70
N ARG A 195 -12.09 12.35 -2.83
CA ARG A 195 -13.55 12.51 -2.81
C ARG A 195 -14.23 11.77 -3.96
N SER A 196 -13.60 11.75 -5.11
CA SER A 196 -14.15 11.07 -6.29
C SER A 196 -14.27 9.56 -6.08
N VAL A 197 -13.48 8.97 -5.20
CA VAL A 197 -13.63 7.56 -4.79
C VAL A 197 -14.47 7.37 -3.52
N GLY A 198 -15.12 8.43 -3.05
CA GLY A 198 -16.11 8.36 -1.98
C GLY A 198 -15.62 8.67 -0.58
N LEU A 199 -14.36 9.07 -0.40
CA LEU A 199 -13.78 9.33 0.92
C LEU A 199 -13.76 10.83 1.25
N GLU A 200 -13.93 11.16 2.54
CA GLU A 200 -13.88 12.55 3.00
C GLU A 200 -12.46 12.94 3.39
N THR A 201 -11.87 13.82 2.62
CA THR A 201 -10.46 14.23 2.74
C THR A 201 -10.16 14.97 4.03
N THR A 202 -11.13 15.72 4.56
CA THR A 202 -10.94 16.48 5.82
C THR A 202 -10.78 15.57 7.05
N ALA A 203 -11.23 14.33 6.94
CA ALA A 203 -11.09 13.32 8.00
C ALA A 203 -9.82 12.48 7.89
N LEU A 204 -8.99 12.70 6.85
CA LEU A 204 -7.80 11.92 6.57
C LEU A 204 -6.54 12.77 6.77
N ASP A 205 -5.52 12.19 7.42
CA ASP A 205 -4.20 12.80 7.50
C ASP A 205 -3.38 12.54 6.23
N GLU A 206 -2.18 13.10 6.15
CA GLU A 206 -1.31 12.95 4.98
C GLU A 206 -0.93 11.48 4.72
N ARG A 207 -0.71 10.70 5.78
CA ARG A 207 -0.38 9.28 5.67
C ARG A 207 -1.53 8.49 5.05
N SER A 208 -2.75 8.72 5.52
CA SER A 208 -3.95 8.08 5.00
C SER A 208 -4.19 8.44 3.53
N LYS A 209 -3.97 9.69 3.16
CA LYS A 209 -4.10 10.14 1.76
C LYS A 209 -3.09 9.45 0.86
N GLY A 210 -1.87 9.23 1.34
CA GLY A 210 -0.85 8.45 0.63
C GLY A 210 -1.29 7.02 0.38
N VAL A 211 -1.91 6.39 1.37
CA VAL A 211 -2.48 5.04 1.21
C VAL A 211 -3.53 5.01 0.09
N VAL A 212 -4.43 5.98 0.05
CA VAL A 212 -5.46 6.06 -0.98
C VAL A 212 -4.84 6.22 -2.38
N LEU A 213 -3.84 7.07 -2.53
CA LEU A 213 -3.13 7.24 -3.80
C LEU A 213 -2.48 5.95 -4.27
N LEU A 214 -1.84 5.22 -3.38
CA LEU A 214 -1.23 3.93 -3.72
C LEU A 214 -2.28 2.89 -4.11
N ARG A 215 -3.45 2.89 -3.47
CA ARG A 215 -4.57 2.02 -3.86
C ARG A 215 -5.05 2.29 -5.30
N MET A 216 -4.94 3.52 -5.77
CA MET A 216 -5.32 3.91 -7.13
C MET A 216 -4.28 3.51 -8.18
N ALA A 217 -3.02 3.33 -7.80
CA ALA A 217 -1.91 3.09 -8.72
C ALA A 217 -2.13 1.95 -9.71
N PRO A 218 -2.67 0.79 -9.32
CA PRO A 218 -2.90 -0.31 -10.26
C PRO A 218 -3.85 0.03 -11.41
N PHE A 219 -4.73 1.00 -11.22
CA PHE A 219 -5.68 1.39 -12.27
C PHE A 219 -5.03 2.16 -13.42
N VAL A 220 -3.92 2.83 -13.16
CA VAL A 220 -3.26 3.71 -14.14
C VAL A 220 -1.93 3.18 -14.65
N GLU A 221 -1.40 2.13 -14.06
CA GLU A 221 -0.10 1.54 -14.44
C GLU A 221 -0.27 0.05 -14.80
N PRO A 222 0.09 -0.37 -16.03
CA PRO A 222 -0.06 -1.78 -16.42
C PRO A 222 0.88 -2.68 -15.62
N ASN A 223 0.42 -3.89 -15.35
CA ASN A 223 1.20 -4.91 -14.64
C ASN A 223 1.74 -4.42 -13.29
N PHE A 224 0.94 -3.66 -12.57
CA PHE A 224 1.33 -3.14 -11.27
C PHE A 224 0.86 -4.10 -10.16
N ASN A 225 1.82 -4.62 -9.41
CA ASN A 225 1.55 -5.60 -8.36
C ASN A 225 1.64 -4.92 -6.99
N LEU A 226 0.54 -4.96 -6.25
CA LEU A 226 0.39 -4.26 -4.99
C LEU A 226 -0.11 -5.21 -3.90
N VAL A 227 0.45 -5.07 -2.70
CA VAL A 227 -0.02 -5.77 -1.50
C VAL A 227 -0.44 -4.72 -0.47
N GLU A 228 -1.63 -4.87 0.08
CA GLU A 228 -2.07 -4.08 1.22
C GLU A 228 -2.54 -4.99 2.34
N LEU A 229 -1.83 -4.94 3.47
CA LEU A 229 -2.15 -5.72 4.67
C LEU A 229 -2.31 -4.79 5.86
N GLY A 230 -3.22 -5.11 6.75
CA GLY A 230 -3.48 -4.27 7.92
C GLY A 230 -4.73 -4.66 8.67
N PRO A 231 -5.20 -3.80 9.58
CA PRO A 231 -6.40 -4.06 10.38
C PRO A 231 -7.66 -4.19 9.52
N ARG A 232 -8.66 -4.89 10.04
CA ARG A 232 -9.97 -5.00 9.39
C ARG A 232 -10.70 -3.65 9.41
N GLY A 233 -11.59 -3.46 8.43
CA GLY A 233 -12.50 -2.32 8.41
C GLY A 233 -11.89 -1.02 7.89
N THR A 234 -10.81 -1.06 7.12
CA THR A 234 -10.17 0.10 6.51
C THR A 234 -10.55 0.32 5.05
N GLY A 235 -11.49 -0.48 4.52
CA GLY A 235 -11.97 -0.32 3.14
C GLY A 235 -10.99 -0.72 2.06
N LYS A 236 -10.06 -1.64 2.32
CA LYS A 236 -9.01 -2.06 1.39
C LYS A 236 -9.55 -2.54 0.04
N SER A 237 -10.62 -3.31 0.04
CA SER A 237 -11.15 -3.95 -1.17
C SER A 237 -12.21 -3.13 -1.89
N HIS A 238 -12.78 -2.11 -1.24
CA HIS A 238 -13.91 -1.34 -1.78
C HIS A 238 -13.61 -0.71 -3.15
N LEU A 239 -12.45 -0.07 -3.27
CA LEU A 239 -12.02 0.59 -4.51
C LEU A 239 -11.99 -0.40 -5.69
N TYR A 240 -11.50 -1.61 -5.45
CA TYR A 240 -11.34 -2.62 -6.50
C TYR A 240 -12.65 -3.32 -6.87
N GLN A 241 -13.63 -3.28 -5.99
CA GLN A 241 -14.92 -3.94 -6.21
C GLN A 241 -15.96 -3.00 -6.82
N GLN A 242 -16.00 -1.74 -6.43
CA GLN A 242 -17.15 -0.87 -6.62
C GLN A 242 -16.95 0.31 -7.59
N ILE A 243 -15.72 0.73 -7.82
CA ILE A 243 -15.47 2.03 -8.47
C ILE A 243 -15.31 1.93 -9.99
N SER A 244 -14.81 0.80 -10.50
CA SER A 244 -14.46 0.69 -11.91
C SER A 244 -14.94 -0.62 -12.51
N PRO A 245 -15.45 -0.58 -13.77
CA PRO A 245 -15.75 -1.79 -14.51
C PRO A 245 -14.49 -2.51 -15.00
N TYR A 246 -13.30 -1.90 -14.86
CA TYR A 246 -12.03 -2.45 -15.30
C TYR A 246 -11.27 -3.20 -14.20
N SER A 247 -11.87 -3.35 -13.03
CA SER A 247 -11.31 -4.15 -11.95
C SER A 247 -12.22 -5.32 -11.59
N HIS A 248 -11.61 -6.40 -11.13
CA HIS A 248 -12.34 -7.60 -10.71
C HIS A 248 -11.82 -8.06 -9.35
N LEU A 249 -12.75 -8.35 -8.43
CA LEU A 249 -12.44 -8.83 -7.10
C LEU A 249 -12.70 -10.33 -7.00
N ILE A 250 -11.71 -11.09 -6.54
CA ILE A 250 -11.84 -12.50 -6.19
C ILE A 250 -11.90 -12.57 -4.67
N SER A 251 -13.03 -13.01 -4.12
CA SER A 251 -13.19 -13.16 -2.67
C SER A 251 -12.99 -14.61 -2.23
N GLY A 252 -12.20 -14.77 -1.16
CA GLY A 252 -12.07 -15.95 -0.33
C GLY A 252 -12.01 -17.27 -1.05
N GLY A 253 -11.11 -17.47 -2.00
CA GLY A 253 -11.24 -18.69 -2.66
C GLY A 253 -10.11 -19.24 -3.48
N LYS A 254 -10.41 -20.38 -4.05
CA LYS A 254 -9.55 -21.09 -4.94
C LYS A 254 -9.46 -20.36 -6.27
N ALA A 255 -8.28 -19.90 -6.63
CA ALA A 255 -8.00 -19.33 -7.93
C ALA A 255 -7.65 -20.46 -8.91
N THR A 256 -8.31 -20.50 -10.05
CA THR A 256 -7.96 -21.47 -11.10
C THR A 256 -7.06 -20.83 -12.12
N VAL A 257 -6.12 -21.60 -12.65
CA VAL A 257 -5.26 -21.14 -13.76
C VAL A 257 -6.10 -20.75 -14.97
N ALA A 258 -7.14 -21.52 -15.28
CA ALA A 258 -8.05 -21.23 -16.39
C ALA A 258 -8.76 -19.90 -16.22
N LYS A 259 -9.24 -19.59 -15.02
CA LYS A 259 -9.93 -18.32 -14.74
C LYS A 259 -8.99 -17.13 -14.76
N MET A 260 -7.82 -17.27 -14.16
CA MET A 260 -6.85 -16.18 -14.03
C MET A 260 -6.09 -15.88 -15.32
N PHE A 261 -5.63 -16.90 -16.00
CA PHE A 261 -4.68 -16.77 -17.10
C PHE A 261 -5.23 -17.28 -18.44
N VAL A 262 -5.31 -18.57 -18.61
CA VAL A 262 -5.80 -19.18 -19.85
C VAL A 262 -6.35 -20.57 -19.56
N ASN A 263 -7.47 -20.90 -20.22
CA ASN A 263 -7.96 -22.28 -20.25
C ASN A 263 -7.09 -23.09 -21.21
N MET A 264 -6.34 -24.05 -20.69
CA MET A 264 -5.40 -24.83 -21.48
C MET A 264 -6.08 -25.70 -22.56
N ALA A 265 -7.34 -26.08 -22.33
CA ALA A 265 -8.09 -26.93 -23.25
C ALA A 265 -8.60 -26.16 -24.48
N ASN A 266 -9.22 -24.98 -24.27
CA ASN A 266 -9.87 -24.23 -25.34
C ASN A 266 -9.22 -22.89 -25.70
N GLY A 267 -8.19 -22.46 -24.95
CA GLY A 267 -7.48 -21.21 -25.21
C GLY A 267 -8.19 -19.94 -24.79
N GLN A 268 -9.29 -20.05 -24.06
CA GLN A 268 -10.01 -18.87 -23.56
C GLN A 268 -9.15 -18.10 -22.56
N ARG A 269 -8.98 -16.78 -22.81
CA ARG A 269 -8.17 -15.89 -21.97
C ARG A 269 -8.85 -15.65 -20.63
N GLY A 270 -8.02 -15.50 -19.57
CA GLY A 270 -8.49 -15.29 -18.21
C GLY A 270 -8.58 -13.83 -17.81
N LEU A 271 -8.77 -13.61 -16.52
CA LEU A 271 -9.02 -12.28 -15.91
C LEU A 271 -7.93 -11.26 -16.20
N VAL A 272 -6.65 -11.66 -16.15
CA VAL A 272 -5.53 -10.74 -16.37
C VAL A 272 -5.49 -10.16 -17.78
N CYS A 273 -6.14 -10.83 -18.75
CA CYS A 273 -6.28 -10.33 -20.11
C CYS A 273 -7.46 -9.38 -20.29
N SER A 274 -8.44 -9.41 -19.39
CA SER A 274 -9.72 -8.71 -19.54
C SER A 274 -9.86 -7.50 -18.64
N TYR A 275 -9.17 -7.51 -17.49
CA TYR A 275 -9.25 -6.46 -16.49
C TYR A 275 -7.92 -5.78 -16.29
N ASP A 276 -7.97 -4.50 -15.98
CA ASP A 276 -6.79 -3.72 -15.61
C ASP A 276 -6.24 -4.12 -14.25
N VAL A 277 -7.15 -4.51 -13.35
CA VAL A 277 -6.79 -4.91 -11.98
C VAL A 277 -7.55 -6.17 -11.60
N VAL A 278 -6.83 -7.13 -11.09
CA VAL A 278 -7.40 -8.34 -10.46
C VAL A 278 -7.00 -8.32 -8.99
N CYS A 279 -7.99 -8.18 -8.12
CA CYS A 279 -7.77 -8.07 -6.68
C CYS A 279 -8.17 -9.36 -5.98
N PHE A 280 -7.23 -9.92 -5.21
CA PHE A 280 -7.51 -11.02 -4.31
C PHE A 280 -7.85 -10.45 -2.93
N ASP A 281 -9.10 -10.59 -2.53
CA ASP A 281 -9.52 -10.27 -1.18
C ASP A 281 -9.31 -11.48 -0.28
N GLU A 282 -9.03 -11.24 1.01
CA GLU A 282 -8.71 -12.31 1.96
C GLU A 282 -7.58 -13.22 1.45
N VAL A 283 -6.45 -12.60 1.17
CA VAL A 283 -5.30 -13.25 0.53
C VAL A 283 -4.82 -14.53 1.24
N SER A 284 -5.05 -14.67 2.54
CA SER A 284 -4.71 -15.87 3.30
C SER A 284 -5.40 -17.15 2.80
N GLY A 285 -6.54 -16.99 2.13
CA GLY A 285 -7.32 -18.10 1.57
C GLY A 285 -6.97 -18.46 0.14
N ILE A 286 -5.99 -17.82 -0.48
CA ILE A 286 -5.60 -18.10 -1.87
C ILE A 286 -5.03 -19.50 -1.97
N SER A 287 -5.59 -20.29 -2.88
CA SER A 287 -5.04 -21.59 -3.30
C SER A 287 -5.25 -21.78 -4.79
N PHE A 288 -4.38 -22.56 -5.43
CA PHE A 288 -4.49 -22.85 -6.84
C PHE A 288 -4.95 -24.30 -7.05
N ASP A 289 -5.71 -24.52 -8.12
CA ASP A 289 -6.22 -25.83 -8.51
C ASP A 289 -5.14 -26.74 -9.11
N GLN A 290 -4.02 -26.17 -9.55
CA GLN A 290 -2.88 -26.89 -10.14
C GLN A 290 -1.61 -26.62 -9.33
N LYS A 291 -0.71 -27.60 -9.27
CA LYS A 291 0.59 -27.47 -8.60
C LYS A 291 1.41 -26.27 -9.11
N ASP A 292 1.31 -25.98 -10.40
CA ASP A 292 2.09 -24.93 -11.04
C ASP A 292 1.43 -23.57 -10.98
N GLY A 293 0.23 -23.44 -10.40
CA GLY A 293 -0.52 -22.21 -10.36
C GLY A 293 0.25 -21.03 -9.74
N ALA A 294 0.90 -21.28 -8.61
CA ALA A 294 1.72 -20.26 -7.94
C ALA A 294 2.92 -19.84 -8.80
N ASN A 295 3.55 -20.78 -9.51
CA ASN A 295 4.68 -20.49 -10.39
C ASN A 295 4.26 -19.70 -11.63
N ILE A 296 3.11 -20.03 -12.22
CA ILE A 296 2.55 -19.28 -13.34
C ILE A 296 2.27 -17.84 -12.90
N MET A 297 1.70 -17.66 -11.72
CA MET A 297 1.43 -16.34 -11.15
C MET A 297 2.71 -15.54 -10.91
N LYS A 298 3.73 -16.16 -10.33
CA LYS A 298 5.04 -15.51 -10.13
C LYS A 298 5.66 -15.08 -11.45
N GLY A 299 5.64 -15.96 -12.45
CA GLY A 299 6.15 -15.65 -13.78
C GLY A 299 5.40 -14.49 -14.43
N TYR A 300 4.09 -14.49 -14.35
CA TYR A 300 3.25 -13.41 -14.84
C TYR A 300 3.54 -12.08 -14.11
N MET A 301 3.62 -12.10 -12.81
CA MET A 301 3.91 -10.90 -12.02
C MET A 301 5.29 -10.30 -12.35
N ALA A 302 6.23 -11.13 -12.78
CA ALA A 302 7.56 -10.68 -13.17
C ALA A 302 7.60 -10.08 -14.58
N SER A 303 6.92 -10.69 -15.54
CA SER A 303 7.11 -10.39 -16.97
C SER A 303 5.86 -9.86 -17.68
N GLY A 304 4.68 -10.03 -17.10
CA GLY A 304 3.41 -9.78 -17.79
C GLY A 304 3.06 -10.84 -18.81
N GLU A 305 3.75 -11.97 -18.79
CA GLU A 305 3.58 -13.05 -19.75
C GLU A 305 3.32 -14.39 -19.05
N PHE A 306 2.55 -15.22 -19.71
CA PHE A 306 2.35 -16.62 -19.33
C PHE A 306 2.20 -17.46 -20.60
N SER A 307 2.41 -18.78 -20.49
CA SER A 307 2.41 -19.64 -21.68
C SER A 307 1.23 -20.60 -21.71
N ARG A 308 0.78 -20.89 -22.93
CA ARG A 308 -0.08 -22.01 -23.26
C ARG A 308 0.62 -22.85 -24.31
N GLY A 309 1.16 -24.00 -23.89
CA GLY A 309 2.00 -24.82 -24.78
C GLY A 309 3.23 -24.04 -25.26
N LYS A 310 3.36 -23.84 -26.55
CA LYS A 310 4.43 -23.05 -27.16
C LYS A 310 4.06 -21.57 -27.35
N GLU A 311 2.80 -21.23 -27.15
CA GLU A 311 2.31 -19.84 -27.27
C GLU A 311 2.62 -19.05 -26.01
N SER A 312 3.22 -17.87 -26.18
CA SER A 312 3.41 -16.89 -25.11
C SER A 312 2.31 -15.83 -25.20
N ILE A 313 1.63 -15.60 -24.08
CA ILE A 313 0.51 -14.68 -24.00
C ILE A 313 0.89 -13.52 -23.12
N ARG A 314 0.72 -12.29 -23.63
CA ARG A 314 0.91 -11.05 -22.86
C ARG A 314 -0.42 -10.55 -22.33
N ALA A 315 -0.41 -10.08 -21.11
CA ALA A 315 -1.54 -9.43 -20.49
C ALA A 315 -1.08 -8.23 -19.65
N ARG A 316 -2.00 -7.34 -19.33
CA ARG A 316 -1.69 -6.06 -18.68
C ARG A 316 -2.32 -5.90 -17.31
N GLY A 317 -3.13 -6.85 -16.87
CA GLY A 317 -3.78 -6.80 -15.58
C GLY A 317 -2.77 -6.85 -14.43
N GLY A 318 -2.87 -5.89 -13.51
CA GLY A 318 -2.09 -5.87 -12.28
C GLY A 318 -2.71 -6.78 -11.24
N ILE A 319 -1.87 -7.36 -10.40
CA ILE A 319 -2.29 -8.22 -9.30
C ILE A 319 -2.28 -7.43 -8.00
N VAL A 320 -3.43 -7.34 -7.34
CA VAL A 320 -3.57 -6.71 -6.03
C VAL A 320 -3.94 -7.78 -5.01
N MET A 321 -3.26 -7.80 -3.89
CA MET A 321 -3.51 -8.73 -2.79
C MET A 321 -3.83 -7.95 -1.53
N VAL A 322 -5.01 -8.14 -0.97
CA VAL A 322 -5.43 -7.49 0.26
C VAL A 322 -5.76 -8.52 1.34
N GLY A 323 -5.43 -8.20 2.57
CA GLY A 323 -5.68 -9.10 3.68
C GLY A 323 -5.58 -8.39 5.02
N ASN A 324 -5.92 -9.13 6.08
CA ASN A 324 -5.94 -8.62 7.43
C ASN A 324 -4.89 -9.32 8.28
N PHE A 325 -4.31 -8.59 9.23
CA PHE A 325 -3.49 -9.20 10.26
C PHE A 325 -4.37 -9.89 11.30
N ASP A 326 -3.94 -11.07 11.73
CA ASP A 326 -4.55 -11.78 12.84
C ASP A 326 -4.03 -11.27 14.19
N LEU A 327 -2.86 -10.61 14.18
CA LEU A 327 -2.21 -10.00 15.34
C LEU A 327 -2.12 -8.49 15.14
N ASP A 328 -1.87 -7.76 16.23
CA ASP A 328 -1.63 -6.31 16.12
C ASP A 328 -0.33 -6.00 15.37
N LEU A 329 -0.19 -4.75 14.93
CA LEU A 329 0.96 -4.32 14.14
C LEU A 329 2.28 -4.50 14.87
N GLU A 330 2.34 -4.20 16.17
CA GLU A 330 3.56 -4.37 16.97
C GLU A 330 4.00 -5.83 17.01
N ALA A 331 3.06 -6.75 17.19
CA ALA A 331 3.34 -8.16 17.17
C ALA A 331 3.86 -8.61 15.81
N GLN A 332 3.26 -8.14 14.72
CA GLN A 332 3.71 -8.45 13.36
C GLN A 332 5.13 -7.94 13.09
N GLN A 333 5.43 -6.71 13.50
CA GLN A 333 6.77 -6.14 13.35
C GLN A 333 7.82 -6.88 14.18
N ARG A 334 7.47 -7.28 15.41
CA ARG A 334 8.36 -8.03 16.30
C ARG A 334 8.70 -9.41 15.74
N ILE A 335 7.70 -10.11 15.22
CA ILE A 335 7.85 -11.42 14.58
C ILE A 335 8.61 -11.29 13.25
N GLY A 336 8.56 -10.12 12.62
CA GLY A 336 9.26 -9.86 11.39
C GLY A 336 8.48 -10.22 10.13
N HIS A 337 7.17 -10.39 10.22
CA HIS A 337 6.34 -10.91 9.12
C HIS A 337 5.23 -9.95 8.72
N LEU A 338 5.60 -8.84 8.04
CA LEU A 338 4.59 -7.97 7.43
C LEU A 338 3.82 -8.65 6.28
N LEU A 339 4.31 -9.79 5.80
CA LEU A 339 3.65 -10.61 4.79
C LEU A 339 3.01 -11.87 5.38
N SER A 340 2.88 -11.96 6.71
CA SER A 340 2.34 -13.15 7.39
C SER A 340 0.96 -13.61 6.92
N PRO A 341 0.02 -12.73 6.49
CA PRO A 341 -1.26 -13.18 5.95
C PRO A 341 -1.18 -13.87 4.60
N LEU A 342 -0.08 -13.76 3.88
CA LEU A 342 0.07 -14.43 2.59
C LEU A 342 0.19 -15.95 2.77
N PRO A 343 -0.21 -16.74 1.77
CA PRO A 343 0.06 -18.19 1.76
C PRO A 343 1.54 -18.48 1.93
N ARG A 344 1.84 -19.61 2.55
CA ARG A 344 3.21 -20.00 2.88
C ARG A 344 4.16 -19.99 1.69
N GLU A 345 3.70 -20.44 0.52
CA GLU A 345 4.49 -20.50 -0.72
C GLU A 345 4.95 -19.12 -1.18
N MET A 346 4.24 -18.08 -0.77
CA MET A 346 4.53 -16.67 -1.16
C MET A 346 5.23 -15.91 -0.03
N ARG A 347 4.82 -16.17 1.21
CA ARG A 347 5.29 -15.45 2.39
C ARG A 347 6.80 -15.52 2.59
N ASP A 348 7.40 -16.69 2.38
CA ASP A 348 8.81 -16.94 2.65
C ASP A 348 9.66 -16.97 1.37
N ASP A 349 9.09 -16.68 0.21
CA ASP A 349 9.76 -16.70 -1.09
C ASP A 349 10.25 -15.30 -1.49
N THR A 350 11.56 -15.05 -1.34
CA THR A 350 12.15 -13.75 -1.70
C THR A 350 12.01 -13.42 -3.19
N ALA A 351 11.95 -14.43 -4.05
CA ALA A 351 11.72 -14.24 -5.47
C ALA A 351 10.28 -13.75 -5.74
N PHE A 352 9.32 -14.23 -4.96
CA PHE A 352 7.96 -13.68 -5.02
C PHE A 352 7.92 -12.23 -4.53
N HIS A 353 8.63 -11.91 -3.44
CA HIS A 353 8.70 -10.56 -2.91
C HIS A 353 9.23 -9.56 -3.95
N ASP A 354 10.22 -9.96 -4.74
CA ASP A 354 10.76 -9.11 -5.81
C ASP A 354 9.71 -8.64 -6.81
N ARG A 355 8.62 -9.37 -6.96
CA ARG A 355 7.55 -9.07 -7.90
C ARG A 355 6.50 -8.12 -7.35
N ILE A 356 6.55 -7.83 -6.06
CA ILE A 356 5.66 -6.86 -5.40
C ILE A 356 6.25 -5.46 -5.61
N HIS A 357 5.57 -4.63 -6.38
CA HIS A 357 6.06 -3.27 -6.66
C HIS A 357 5.87 -2.33 -5.47
N ALA A 358 4.76 -2.46 -4.77
CA ALA A 358 4.44 -1.61 -3.63
C ALA A 358 3.73 -2.39 -2.53
N TYR A 359 4.16 -2.17 -1.30
CA TYR A 359 3.46 -2.64 -0.10
C TYR A 359 2.79 -1.45 0.56
N VAL A 360 1.46 -1.49 0.66
CA VAL A 360 0.66 -0.42 1.26
C VAL A 360 0.43 -0.72 2.73
N PRO A 361 0.79 0.20 3.64
CA PRO A 361 0.57 0.01 5.07
C PRO A 361 -0.90 0.28 5.42
N GLY A 362 -1.71 -0.77 5.43
CA GLY A 362 -3.14 -0.66 5.73
C GLY A 362 -3.43 -0.08 7.12
N TRP A 363 -2.47 -0.18 8.04
CA TRP A 363 -2.59 0.39 9.40
C TRP A 363 -2.47 1.92 9.43
N ASP A 364 -2.00 2.56 8.37
CA ASP A 364 -1.95 4.02 8.27
C ASP A 364 -3.29 4.61 7.84
N PHE A 365 -4.24 3.77 7.49
CA PHE A 365 -5.59 4.19 7.16
C PHE A 365 -6.53 3.90 8.36
N PRO A 366 -7.40 4.85 8.73
CA PRO A 366 -8.27 4.65 9.89
C PRO A 366 -9.34 3.59 9.63
N LYS A 367 -9.83 2.98 10.71
CA LYS A 367 -11.03 2.16 10.63
C LYS A 367 -12.19 3.05 10.15
N LEU A 368 -12.86 2.63 9.08
CA LEU A 368 -13.91 3.43 8.48
C LEU A 368 -15.11 3.61 9.43
N ASN A 369 -15.39 4.88 9.72
CA ASN A 369 -16.64 5.32 10.31
C ASN A 369 -17.39 6.05 9.19
N PRO A 370 -18.54 5.50 8.70
CA PRO A 370 -19.23 6.09 7.56
C PRO A 370 -19.62 7.55 7.72
N GLU A 371 -19.97 7.98 8.94
CA GLU A 371 -20.36 9.37 9.20
C GLU A 371 -19.19 10.35 9.07
N GLU A 372 -17.97 9.90 9.35
CA GLU A 372 -16.77 10.74 9.35
C GLU A 372 -15.97 10.60 8.05
N HIS A 373 -15.78 9.36 7.56
CA HIS A 373 -14.81 9.06 6.50
C HIS A 373 -15.42 8.96 5.11
N LEU A 374 -16.73 8.82 4.98
CA LEU A 374 -17.38 8.80 3.67
C LEU A 374 -17.89 10.20 3.32
N THR A 375 -17.60 10.66 2.11
CA THR A 375 -17.92 12.03 1.74
C THR A 375 -19.38 12.19 1.32
N ASP A 376 -19.99 13.30 1.74
CA ASP A 376 -21.28 13.76 1.25
C ASP A 376 -21.13 14.84 0.16
N ARG A 377 -19.89 15.11 -0.23
CA ARG A 377 -19.53 16.13 -1.20
C ARG A 377 -19.51 15.58 -2.63
N PHE A 378 -19.24 16.48 -3.57
CA PHE A 378 -19.14 16.14 -4.98
C PHE A 378 -17.77 15.53 -5.32
N GLY A 379 -17.78 14.67 -6.33
CA GLY A 379 -16.57 14.13 -6.94
C GLY A 379 -16.86 13.77 -8.39
N LEU A 380 -15.83 13.37 -9.11
CA LEU A 380 -15.97 12.93 -10.49
C LEU A 380 -16.83 11.68 -10.57
N VAL A 381 -17.65 11.60 -11.60
CA VAL A 381 -18.42 10.40 -11.93
C VAL A 381 -17.44 9.24 -12.17
N SER A 382 -17.73 8.07 -11.61
CA SER A 382 -16.85 6.90 -11.70
C SER A 382 -16.59 6.44 -13.13
N ASP A 383 -17.57 6.54 -14.03
CA ASP A 383 -17.38 6.11 -15.41
C ASP A 383 -16.40 7.02 -16.15
N PHE A 384 -16.43 8.33 -15.90
CA PHE A 384 -15.42 9.26 -16.42
C PHE A 384 -14.03 8.97 -15.83
N LEU A 385 -13.95 8.85 -14.52
CA LEU A 385 -12.68 8.59 -13.83
C LEU A 385 -12.06 7.26 -14.26
N SER A 386 -12.88 6.21 -14.35
CA SER A 386 -12.41 4.87 -14.77
C SER A 386 -11.92 4.87 -16.20
N GLU A 387 -12.59 5.57 -17.10
CA GLU A 387 -12.17 5.69 -18.48
C GLU A 387 -10.86 6.46 -18.60
N CYS A 388 -10.71 7.54 -17.84
CA CYS A 388 -9.43 8.26 -17.76
C CYS A 388 -8.31 7.35 -17.28
N TRP A 389 -8.54 6.63 -16.21
CA TRP A 389 -7.53 5.73 -15.63
C TRP A 389 -7.10 4.64 -16.61
N THR A 390 -8.05 3.98 -17.26
CA THR A 390 -7.68 2.90 -18.20
C THR A 390 -6.89 3.44 -19.39
N LYS A 391 -7.19 4.64 -19.87
CA LYS A 391 -6.43 5.29 -20.96
C LYS A 391 -5.05 5.77 -20.53
N LEU A 392 -4.90 6.21 -19.29
CA LEU A 392 -3.58 6.59 -18.74
C LEU A 392 -2.60 5.40 -18.71
N ARG A 393 -3.10 4.18 -18.69
CA ARG A 393 -2.24 2.99 -18.72
C ARG A 393 -1.36 2.93 -19.97
N ASP A 394 -1.79 3.50 -21.08
CA ASP A 394 -1.07 3.51 -22.35
C ASP A 394 -0.01 4.60 -22.45
N SER A 395 0.10 5.48 -21.45
CA SER A 395 0.99 6.65 -21.47
C SER A 395 2.11 6.50 -20.44
N PRO A 396 3.27 5.93 -20.79
CA PRO A 396 4.38 5.81 -19.82
C PRO A 396 4.84 7.17 -19.32
N ARG A 397 5.05 7.31 -18.01
CA ARG A 397 5.46 8.57 -17.38
C ARG A 397 6.75 8.46 -16.58
N VAL A 398 7.52 7.37 -16.74
CA VAL A 398 8.85 7.23 -16.13
C VAL A 398 9.79 8.35 -16.60
N SER A 399 9.61 8.83 -17.82
CA SER A 399 10.38 9.94 -18.37
C SER A 399 10.29 11.22 -17.54
N ALA A 400 9.27 11.41 -16.73
CA ALA A 400 9.15 12.55 -15.82
C ALA A 400 10.25 12.57 -14.75
N LEU A 401 10.89 11.44 -14.50
CA LEU A 401 11.99 11.30 -13.54
C LEU A 401 13.36 11.56 -14.16
N HIS A 402 13.47 11.48 -15.49
CA HIS A 402 14.75 11.59 -16.19
C HIS A 402 15.39 12.97 -15.97
N GLY A 403 16.63 12.97 -15.50
CA GLY A 403 17.36 14.21 -15.22
C GLY A 403 16.91 14.93 -13.95
N ARG A 404 15.93 14.40 -13.22
CA ARG A 404 15.37 15.03 -12.03
C ARG A 404 15.50 14.20 -10.77
N ALA A 405 15.32 12.88 -10.87
CA ALA A 405 15.42 11.97 -9.74
C ALA A 405 16.44 10.87 -10.05
N TYR A 406 17.30 10.58 -9.09
CA TYR A 406 18.34 9.56 -9.19
C TYR A 406 18.25 8.63 -8.01
N TRP A 407 18.33 7.34 -8.26
CA TRP A 407 18.25 6.32 -7.21
C TRP A 407 19.60 6.05 -6.60
N GLY A 408 19.61 5.75 -5.30
CA GLY A 408 20.83 5.34 -4.60
C GLY A 408 21.37 4.00 -5.10
N GLY A 409 22.67 3.80 -4.97
CA GLY A 409 23.37 2.65 -5.51
C GLY A 409 22.99 1.30 -4.90
N ALA A 410 22.32 1.28 -3.75
CA ALA A 410 21.88 0.05 -3.10
C ALA A 410 20.57 -0.52 -3.67
N LEU A 411 19.84 0.23 -4.47
CA LEU A 411 18.64 -0.28 -5.12
C LEU A 411 19.04 -1.26 -6.24
N SER A 412 18.54 -2.48 -6.16
CA SER A 412 18.71 -3.47 -7.24
C SER A 412 17.94 -3.05 -8.49
N GLY A 413 18.19 -3.72 -9.63
CA GLY A 413 17.42 -3.47 -10.85
C GLY A 413 15.93 -3.67 -10.66
N ARG A 414 15.52 -4.66 -9.87
CA ARG A 414 14.11 -4.91 -9.55
C ARG A 414 13.52 -3.84 -8.64
N ASP A 415 14.30 -3.34 -7.69
CA ASP A 415 13.87 -2.22 -6.84
C ASP A 415 13.67 -0.96 -7.67
N GLN A 416 14.59 -0.66 -8.57
CA GLN A 416 14.48 0.49 -9.46
C GLN A 416 13.26 0.40 -10.37
N GLU A 417 13.01 -0.77 -10.95
CA GLU A 417 11.82 -1.02 -11.77
C GLU A 417 10.54 -0.80 -10.96
N ALA A 418 10.47 -1.36 -9.77
CA ALA A 418 9.30 -1.23 -8.90
C ALA A 418 9.04 0.24 -8.52
N VAL A 419 10.08 0.96 -8.12
CA VAL A 419 9.98 2.37 -7.75
C VAL A 419 9.61 3.23 -8.97
N ASN A 420 10.20 2.95 -10.12
CA ASN A 420 9.87 3.66 -11.37
C ASN A 420 8.38 3.48 -11.73
N LYS A 421 7.85 2.27 -11.63
CA LYS A 421 6.43 1.99 -11.88
C LYS A 421 5.52 2.74 -10.91
N THR A 422 5.86 2.74 -9.64
CA THR A 422 5.06 3.44 -8.63
C THR A 422 5.10 4.95 -8.85
N CYS A 423 6.27 5.51 -9.16
CA CYS A 423 6.40 6.93 -9.52
C CYS A 423 5.58 7.27 -10.76
N SER A 424 5.67 6.45 -11.81
CA SER A 424 4.88 6.63 -13.02
C SER A 424 3.38 6.66 -12.71
N ALA A 425 2.89 5.73 -11.91
CA ALA A 425 1.49 5.69 -11.49
C ALA A 425 1.08 6.95 -10.73
N LEU A 426 1.88 7.38 -9.76
CA LEU A 426 1.59 8.59 -8.97
C LEU A 426 1.63 9.86 -9.82
N VAL A 427 2.55 9.94 -10.78
CA VAL A 427 2.60 11.04 -11.75
C VAL A 427 1.33 11.06 -12.60
N LYS A 428 0.88 9.91 -13.10
CA LYS A 428 -0.36 9.81 -13.88
C LYS A 428 -1.58 10.26 -13.09
N LEU A 429 -1.64 9.91 -11.81
CA LEU A 429 -2.75 10.31 -10.93
C LEU A 429 -2.73 11.81 -10.62
N LEU A 430 -1.58 12.37 -10.28
CA LEU A 430 -1.48 13.76 -9.81
C LEU A 430 -1.21 14.77 -10.93
N PHE A 431 -0.56 14.34 -12.00
CA PHE A 431 -0.20 15.16 -13.15
C PHE A 431 -0.55 14.45 -14.46
N PRO A 432 -1.85 14.22 -14.72
CA PRO A 432 -2.27 13.48 -15.91
C PRO A 432 -1.97 14.20 -17.23
N ASP A 433 -1.78 15.50 -17.21
CA ASP A 433 -1.37 16.29 -18.37
C ASP A 433 0.15 16.26 -18.47
N GLU A 434 0.66 15.64 -19.54
CA GLU A 434 2.11 15.48 -19.76
C GLU A 434 2.86 16.80 -19.96
N GLU A 435 2.17 17.84 -20.41
CA GLU A 435 2.75 19.16 -20.62
C GLU A 435 2.87 19.97 -19.34
N MET A 436 2.17 19.54 -18.27
CA MET A 436 2.22 20.22 -16.99
C MET A 436 3.52 19.91 -16.27
N GLU A 437 4.25 20.96 -15.86
CA GLU A 437 5.48 20.80 -15.09
C GLU A 437 5.18 20.31 -13.67
N ILE A 438 6.00 19.37 -13.19
CA ILE A 438 5.88 18.84 -11.83
C ILE A 438 6.82 19.65 -10.93
N PRO A 439 6.30 20.38 -9.93
CA PRO A 439 7.15 21.08 -8.96
C PRO A 439 8.07 20.13 -8.21
N ASP A 440 9.25 20.58 -7.83
CA ASP A 440 10.23 19.76 -7.11
C ASP A 440 9.69 19.20 -5.81
N GLU A 441 8.90 19.98 -5.07
CA GLU A 441 8.27 19.53 -3.83
C GLU A 441 7.31 18.36 -4.06
N ASP A 442 6.51 18.43 -5.12
CA ASP A 442 5.56 17.36 -5.48
C ASP A 442 6.31 16.11 -5.95
N LEU A 443 7.38 16.31 -6.74
CA LEU A 443 8.21 15.19 -7.20
C LEU A 443 8.87 14.48 -6.01
N GLU A 444 9.36 15.23 -5.04
CA GLU A 444 9.93 14.66 -3.81
C GLU A 444 8.91 13.80 -3.07
N GLY A 445 7.68 14.30 -2.90
CA GLY A 445 6.60 13.55 -2.26
C GLY A 445 6.27 12.25 -2.99
N ILE A 446 6.22 12.28 -4.31
CA ILE A 446 5.98 11.10 -5.15
C ILE A 446 7.10 10.08 -4.97
N VAL A 447 8.35 10.52 -5.07
CA VAL A 447 9.53 9.67 -4.95
C VAL A 447 9.62 9.03 -3.56
N ARG A 448 9.38 9.80 -2.50
CA ARG A 448 9.39 9.28 -1.13
C ARG A 448 8.33 8.21 -0.91
N LEU A 449 7.12 8.45 -1.37
CA LEU A 449 6.02 7.49 -1.21
C LEU A 449 6.33 6.17 -1.95
N ALA A 450 6.86 6.27 -3.16
CA ALA A 450 7.24 5.10 -3.96
C ALA A 450 8.37 4.29 -3.32
N LEU A 451 9.42 4.97 -2.87
CA LEU A 451 10.55 4.32 -2.20
C LEU A 451 10.13 3.66 -0.89
N GLU A 452 9.31 4.34 -0.11
CA GLU A 452 8.80 3.81 1.16
C GLU A 452 7.98 2.53 0.94
N ALA A 453 7.11 2.53 -0.06
CA ALA A 453 6.29 1.36 -0.39
C ALA A 453 7.14 0.15 -0.80
N ARG A 454 8.20 0.37 -1.59
CA ARG A 454 9.12 -0.70 -1.97
C ARG A 454 10.08 -1.08 -0.84
N ARG A 455 10.46 -0.12 0.01
CA ARG A 455 11.31 -0.39 1.18
C ARG A 455 10.66 -1.42 2.10
N ARG A 456 9.36 -1.41 2.29
CA ARG A 456 8.64 -2.42 3.09
C ARG A 456 8.85 -3.82 2.54
N VAL A 457 8.83 -3.98 1.22
CA VAL A 457 9.13 -5.26 0.57
C VAL A 457 10.56 -5.67 0.87
N LYS A 458 11.51 -4.76 0.74
CA LYS A 458 12.93 -5.03 1.01
C LYS A 458 13.16 -5.45 2.46
N GLU A 459 12.49 -4.83 3.40
CA GLU A 459 12.59 -5.19 4.81
C GLU A 459 12.11 -6.62 5.06
N GLN A 460 11.11 -7.10 4.34
CA GLN A 460 10.67 -8.49 4.43
C GLN A 460 11.71 -9.44 3.85
N GLN A 461 12.35 -9.09 2.75
CA GLN A 461 13.43 -9.89 2.16
C GLN A 461 14.62 -10.00 3.11
N LYS A 462 14.99 -8.92 3.79
CA LYS A 462 16.05 -8.95 4.82
C LYS A 462 15.73 -9.95 5.92
N ARG A 463 14.47 -10.03 6.34
CA ARG A 463 14.03 -10.93 7.42
C ARG A 463 14.02 -12.40 7.02
N CYS A 464 14.00 -12.71 5.72
CA CYS A 464 14.16 -14.07 5.21
C CYS A 464 15.64 -14.56 5.26
N LEU A 465 16.49 -13.86 5.96
CA LEU A 465 17.90 -14.23 6.25
C LEU A 465 18.78 -14.34 5.01
N LYS A 466 18.47 -13.56 3.97
CA LYS A 466 19.32 -13.51 2.79
C LYS A 466 20.41 -12.46 2.99
N SER A 467 21.67 -12.91 3.05
CA SER A 467 22.83 -12.03 3.22
C SER A 467 22.92 -10.97 2.11
N GLU A 468 22.43 -11.27 0.92
CA GLU A 468 22.39 -10.35 -0.23
C GLU A 468 21.57 -9.09 0.03
N PHE A 469 20.59 -9.12 0.96
CA PHE A 469 19.73 -7.99 1.26
C PHE A 469 20.18 -7.17 2.48
N ARG A 470 21.20 -7.64 3.21
CA ARG A 470 21.63 -7.07 4.49
C ARG A 470 21.97 -5.58 4.41
N ASN A 471 22.68 -5.19 3.38
CA ASN A 471 23.21 -3.84 3.22
C ASN A 471 22.32 -2.97 2.33
N THR A 472 21.11 -3.42 2.02
CA THR A 472 20.23 -2.64 1.17
C THR A 472 19.60 -1.49 1.95
N HIS A 473 19.79 -0.28 1.47
CA HIS A 473 19.13 0.92 1.95
C HIS A 473 18.60 1.69 0.75
N PHE A 474 17.51 2.42 0.94
CA PHE A 474 16.90 3.18 -0.13
C PHE A 474 17.18 4.66 0.02
N SER A 475 17.60 5.28 -1.07
CA SER A 475 17.90 6.69 -1.12
C SER A 475 17.61 7.25 -2.50
N PHE A 476 17.52 8.56 -2.57
CA PHE A 476 17.34 9.29 -3.82
C PHE A 476 18.03 10.65 -3.76
N THR A 477 18.29 11.21 -4.94
CA THR A 477 18.80 12.57 -5.10
C THR A 477 17.93 13.29 -6.12
N LEU A 478 17.48 14.49 -5.80
CA LEU A 478 16.76 15.36 -6.75
C LEU A 478 17.74 16.35 -7.38
N GLY A 479 17.86 16.28 -8.70
CA GLY A 479 18.81 17.07 -9.45
C GLY A 479 20.24 16.54 -9.36
N ALA A 480 21.10 16.93 -10.31
CA ALA A 480 22.49 16.45 -10.39
C ALA A 480 23.34 16.90 -9.18
N ASP A 481 23.03 18.07 -8.61
CA ASP A 481 23.76 18.66 -7.47
C ASP A 481 23.01 18.52 -6.14
N GLY A 482 21.96 17.69 -6.10
CA GLY A 482 21.14 17.50 -4.91
C GLY A 482 21.86 16.70 -3.82
N ILE A 483 21.35 16.82 -2.61
CA ILE A 483 21.80 16.02 -1.46
C ILE A 483 21.06 14.70 -1.46
N GLU A 484 21.78 13.59 -1.30
CA GLU A 484 21.18 12.27 -1.16
C GLU A 484 20.33 12.19 0.09
N GLN A 485 19.09 11.69 -0.06
CA GLN A 485 18.15 11.54 1.02
C GLN A 485 17.79 10.07 1.18
N PHE A 486 17.77 9.58 2.42
CA PHE A 486 17.46 8.21 2.74
C PHE A 486 15.98 8.06 3.10
N VAL A 487 15.38 6.94 2.68
CA VAL A 487 13.97 6.62 2.91
C VAL A 487 13.87 5.28 3.64
N GLY A 488 13.36 5.32 4.86
CA GLY A 488 13.03 4.14 5.64
C GLY A 488 11.52 3.93 5.69
N THR A 489 11.08 3.13 6.65
CA THR A 489 9.66 2.89 6.91
C THR A 489 9.24 3.58 8.21
N PRO A 490 8.26 4.50 8.17
CA PRO A 490 7.86 5.29 9.34
C PRO A 490 7.43 4.45 10.55
N GLU A 491 6.80 3.31 10.32
CA GLU A 491 6.36 2.41 11.38
C GLU A 491 7.51 1.78 12.16
N LEU A 492 8.73 1.84 11.62
CA LEU A 492 9.95 1.38 12.28
C LEU A 492 10.76 2.53 12.87
N ARG A 493 10.25 3.76 12.79
CA ARG A 493 10.91 4.97 13.29
C ARG A 493 10.18 5.52 14.49
N SER A 494 10.93 6.27 15.34
CA SER A 494 10.29 7.19 16.29
C SER A 494 10.03 8.53 15.61
N ASP A 495 9.02 9.26 16.10
CA ASP A 495 8.76 10.63 15.66
C ASP A 495 9.83 11.60 16.18
N ASP A 496 10.64 11.18 17.17
CA ASP A 496 11.69 11.99 17.77
C ASP A 496 13.00 11.81 17.01
N ALA A 497 13.36 12.81 16.22
CA ALA A 497 14.71 12.89 15.66
C ALA A 497 15.71 13.20 16.77
N ILE A 498 16.91 12.62 16.68
CA ILE A 498 17.99 12.92 17.63
C ILE A 498 18.52 14.32 17.30
N ASP A 499 18.40 15.24 18.27
CA ASP A 499 18.92 16.59 18.10
C ASP A 499 20.38 16.69 18.51
N GLY A 500 21.01 17.82 18.17
CA GLY A 500 22.42 18.06 18.46
C GLY A 500 22.71 18.53 19.90
N ASP A 501 21.69 18.76 20.71
CA ASP A 501 21.88 19.25 22.08
C ASP A 501 22.36 18.12 23.01
N PRO A 502 23.29 18.42 23.95
CA PRO A 502 23.67 17.43 24.94
C PRO A 502 22.48 16.94 25.77
N LEU A 503 22.51 15.66 26.12
CA LEU A 503 21.53 15.07 27.00
C LEU A 503 21.90 15.31 28.47
N PRO A 504 20.88 15.43 29.34
CA PRO A 504 21.14 15.51 30.77
C PRO A 504 21.94 14.32 31.31
N PRO A 505 22.69 14.47 32.42
CA PRO A 505 23.42 13.37 33.00
C PRO A 505 22.54 12.13 33.24
N GLY A 506 23.03 10.97 32.85
CA GLY A 506 22.31 9.72 32.99
C GLY A 506 21.41 9.35 31.82
N GLN A 507 21.24 10.21 30.82
CA GLN A 507 20.44 9.93 29.65
C GLN A 507 21.34 9.66 28.44
N ILE A 508 21.00 8.64 27.65
CA ILE A 508 21.81 8.26 26.48
C ILE A 508 20.92 7.65 25.38
N TRP A 509 21.28 7.97 24.15
CA TRP A 509 20.74 7.26 22.98
C TRP A 509 21.59 6.03 22.72
N ALA A 510 20.93 4.89 22.54
CA ALA A 510 21.57 3.61 22.31
C ALA A 510 20.86 2.82 21.24
N VAL A 511 21.59 1.96 20.56
CA VAL A 511 21.03 0.98 19.63
C VAL A 511 21.24 -0.40 20.21
N GLY A 512 20.16 -1.16 20.34
CA GLY A 512 20.23 -2.59 20.56
C GLY A 512 20.68 -3.23 19.25
N PRO A 513 21.78 -4.00 19.24
CA PRO A 513 22.41 -4.42 17.99
C PRO A 513 21.60 -5.44 17.17
N GLY A 514 20.53 -5.98 17.74
CA GLY A 514 19.74 -7.02 17.11
C GLY A 514 20.41 -8.39 17.18
N THR A 515 19.73 -9.36 16.59
CA THR A 515 20.24 -10.72 16.42
C THR A 515 20.29 -11.07 14.95
N ALA A 516 20.75 -12.27 14.59
CA ALA A 516 20.69 -12.77 13.22
C ALA A 516 19.25 -12.80 12.69
N GLU A 517 18.24 -12.91 13.57
CA GLU A 517 16.82 -13.04 13.26
C GLU A 517 16.04 -11.77 13.46
N GLY A 518 16.51 -10.83 14.27
CA GLY A 518 15.84 -9.57 14.58
C GLY A 518 16.66 -8.34 14.21
N GLY A 519 15.99 -7.25 13.82
CA GLY A 519 16.63 -5.99 13.45
C GLY A 519 17.17 -5.21 14.64
N ALA A 520 18.07 -4.24 14.36
CA ALA A 520 18.53 -3.29 15.34
C ALA A 520 17.41 -2.29 15.71
N GLY A 521 17.39 -1.84 16.96
CA GLY A 521 16.38 -0.89 17.44
C GLY A 521 17.00 0.24 18.25
N LEU A 522 16.40 1.44 18.10
CA LEU A 522 16.81 2.62 18.87
C LEU A 522 16.12 2.65 20.23
N TYR A 523 16.89 2.98 21.24
CA TYR A 523 16.43 3.14 22.61
C TYR A 523 16.96 4.42 23.24
N ARG A 524 16.23 4.94 24.19
CA ARG A 524 16.74 5.93 25.13
C ARG A 524 16.76 5.33 26.51
N ILE A 525 17.91 5.40 27.16
CA ILE A 525 18.09 4.95 28.53
C ILE A 525 18.18 6.18 29.41
N GLU A 526 17.41 6.21 30.47
CA GLU A 526 17.43 7.28 31.46
C GLU A 526 17.78 6.68 32.82
N ALA A 527 18.83 7.22 33.45
CA ALA A 527 19.26 6.80 34.79
C ALA A 527 19.27 7.99 35.74
N ALA A 528 18.70 7.82 36.91
CA ALA A 528 18.78 8.77 38.02
C ALA A 528 19.55 8.16 39.14
N VAL A 529 20.49 8.93 39.72
CA VAL A 529 21.36 8.50 40.78
C VAL A 529 20.99 9.23 42.07
N GLY A 530 20.80 8.48 43.16
CA GLY A 530 20.46 9.03 44.46
C GLY A 530 21.09 8.23 45.59
N PRO A 531 20.86 8.59 46.86
CA PRO A 531 21.37 7.82 48.00
C PRO A 531 20.66 6.45 48.08
N GLY A 532 21.41 5.43 48.45
CA GLY A 532 20.90 4.07 48.57
C GLY A 532 21.90 3.03 48.06
N SER A 533 21.38 1.92 47.57
CA SER A 533 22.22 0.86 47.00
C SER A 533 21.47 0.09 45.90
N GLY A 534 22.23 -0.34 44.90
CA GLY A 534 21.77 -1.19 43.81
C GLY A 534 21.01 -0.47 42.69
N ALA A 535 20.68 -1.20 41.64
CA ALA A 535 19.98 -0.71 40.48
C ALA A 535 18.53 -1.20 40.47
N ARG A 536 17.60 -0.32 40.09
CA ARG A 536 16.18 -0.61 39.99
C ARG A 536 15.67 -0.15 38.66
N ILE A 537 14.86 -1.01 37.98
CA ILE A 537 14.24 -0.71 36.71
C ILE A 537 12.80 -0.28 36.94
N LEU A 538 12.44 0.89 36.41
CA LEU A 538 11.09 1.48 36.61
C LEU A 538 10.05 1.01 35.60
N ASN A 539 10.45 0.32 34.56
CA ASN A 539 9.52 -0.21 33.54
C ASN A 539 8.60 -1.29 34.14
N HIS A 540 7.32 -1.23 33.79
CA HIS A 540 6.33 -2.25 34.12
C HIS A 540 5.59 -2.71 32.87
N PRO A 541 5.69 -3.98 32.45
CA PRO A 541 6.60 -5.01 33.00
C PRO A 541 8.07 -4.72 32.67
N VAL A 542 8.99 -5.27 33.47
CA VAL A 542 10.42 -5.16 33.19
C VAL A 542 10.78 -6.11 32.05
N PRO A 543 11.33 -5.60 30.92
CA PRO A 543 11.79 -6.49 29.87
C PRO A 543 12.93 -7.39 30.37
N PRO A 544 12.84 -8.73 30.24
CA PRO A 544 13.84 -9.64 30.78
C PRO A 544 15.27 -9.41 30.25
N ALA A 545 15.38 -9.14 28.95
CA ALA A 545 16.68 -8.88 28.32
C ALA A 545 17.29 -7.55 28.78
N PHE A 546 16.47 -6.55 29.06
CA PHE A 546 16.96 -5.28 29.63
C PHE A 546 17.41 -5.45 31.07
N ARG A 547 16.75 -6.29 31.86
CA ARG A 547 17.19 -6.63 33.21
C ARG A 547 18.59 -7.20 33.19
N GLU A 548 18.87 -8.08 32.24
CA GLU A 548 20.23 -8.63 32.06
C GLU A 548 21.24 -7.55 31.66
N SER A 549 20.86 -6.66 30.74
CA SER A 549 21.72 -5.52 30.35
C SER A 549 22.04 -4.62 31.53
N VAL A 550 21.09 -4.30 32.38
CA VAL A 550 21.30 -3.51 33.59
C VAL A 550 22.22 -4.22 34.57
N ARG A 551 22.02 -5.52 34.76
CA ARG A 551 22.87 -6.33 35.65
C ARG A 551 24.33 -6.32 35.19
N VAL A 552 24.55 -6.51 33.89
CA VAL A 552 25.91 -6.48 33.31
C VAL A 552 26.54 -5.10 33.45
N GLY A 553 25.79 -4.04 33.16
CA GLY A 553 26.25 -2.66 33.31
C GLY A 553 26.63 -2.32 34.75
N GLU A 554 25.79 -2.70 35.71
CA GLU A 554 26.04 -2.47 37.14
C GLU A 554 27.30 -3.21 37.63
N GLN A 555 27.43 -4.48 37.28
CA GLN A 555 28.62 -5.27 37.69
C GLN A 555 29.91 -4.72 37.09
N ASN A 556 29.88 -4.26 35.86
CA ASN A 556 31.04 -3.60 35.24
C ASN A 556 31.37 -2.26 35.88
N LEU A 557 30.35 -1.51 36.30
CA LEU A 557 30.56 -0.27 37.04
C LEU A 557 31.33 -0.53 38.32
N TYR A 558 30.93 -1.54 39.10
CA TYR A 558 31.59 -1.90 40.36
C TYR A 558 32.99 -2.44 40.12
N ALA A 559 33.17 -3.28 39.12
CA ALA A 559 34.48 -3.89 38.82
C ALA A 559 35.51 -2.86 38.32
N GLN A 560 35.06 -1.83 37.59
CA GLN A 560 35.96 -0.83 37.00
C GLN A 560 35.75 0.57 37.59
N ALA A 561 35.18 0.67 38.78
CA ALA A 561 34.80 1.93 39.40
C ALA A 561 35.96 2.93 39.49
N LYS A 562 37.17 2.49 39.86
CA LYS A 562 38.31 3.36 39.96
C LYS A 562 38.70 4.03 38.65
N ARG A 563 38.62 3.28 37.54
CA ARG A 563 38.91 3.82 36.20
C ARG A 563 37.80 4.68 35.65
N LEU A 564 36.52 4.38 35.97
CA LEU A 564 35.35 5.05 35.44
C LEU A 564 34.97 6.30 36.25
N VAL A 565 34.96 6.19 37.58
CA VAL A 565 34.37 7.23 38.45
C VAL A 565 35.36 7.74 39.52
N GLY A 566 36.58 7.26 39.49
CA GLY A 566 37.65 7.71 40.39
C GLY A 566 37.35 7.43 41.87
N ASP A 567 37.37 8.46 42.69
CA ASP A 567 37.16 8.36 44.13
C ASP A 567 35.72 8.26 44.59
N ARG A 568 34.74 8.32 43.63
CA ARG A 568 33.34 8.19 43.97
C ARG A 568 32.98 6.75 44.30
N ASP A 569 32.21 6.57 45.36
CA ASP A 569 31.74 5.25 45.77
C ASP A 569 30.51 4.83 44.99
N ALA A 570 30.72 4.00 43.96
CA ALA A 570 29.65 3.53 43.09
C ALA A 570 28.64 2.66 43.83
N ARG A 571 29.04 1.96 44.91
CA ARG A 571 28.15 1.08 45.68
C ARG A 571 27.29 1.81 46.70
N ALA A 572 27.63 3.06 47.03
CA ALA A 572 26.86 3.87 47.97
C ALA A 572 25.67 4.61 47.37
N HIS A 573 25.35 4.33 46.12
CA HIS A 573 24.26 5.00 45.39
C HIS A 573 23.21 4.02 44.91
N GLU A 574 21.97 4.47 44.85
CA GLU A 574 20.89 3.77 44.16
C GLU A 574 20.74 4.33 42.75
N TYR A 575 20.62 3.44 41.77
CA TYR A 575 20.42 3.79 40.36
C TYR A 575 19.03 3.39 39.95
N GLN A 576 18.24 4.35 39.47
CA GLN A 576 16.91 4.11 38.93
C GLN A 576 16.99 4.25 37.42
N LEU A 577 16.58 3.21 36.68
CA LEU A 577 16.67 3.19 35.21
C LEU A 577 15.30 3.02 34.57
N GLN A 578 15.14 3.68 33.43
CA GLN A 578 14.00 3.53 32.56
C GLN A 578 14.46 3.35 31.13
N LEU A 579 13.85 2.39 30.43
CA LEU A 579 14.08 2.12 29.03
C LEU A 579 12.92 2.66 28.19
N ARG A 580 13.23 3.44 27.15
CA ARG A 580 12.26 3.88 26.17
C ARG A 580 12.61 3.29 24.81
N PRO A 581 11.81 2.36 24.27
CA PRO A 581 12.01 1.86 22.92
C PRO A 581 11.38 2.79 21.89
N TYR A 582 12.00 2.88 20.72
CA TYR A 582 11.53 3.72 19.60
C TYR A 582 11.29 2.93 18.33
N ASP A 583 11.55 1.63 18.34
CA ASP A 583 11.35 0.74 17.19
C ASP A 583 10.57 -0.51 17.62
N ALA A 584 10.39 -1.43 16.70
CA ALA A 584 9.62 -2.66 16.93
C ALA A 584 10.27 -3.56 17.99
N ASP A 585 11.61 -3.61 18.04
CA ASP A 585 12.31 -4.33 19.09
C ASP A 585 12.24 -3.54 20.40
N ARG A 586 11.56 -4.09 21.39
CA ARG A 586 11.37 -3.52 22.72
C ARG A 586 12.06 -4.32 23.82
N SER A 587 12.88 -5.30 23.44
CA SER A 587 13.48 -6.23 24.39
C SER A 587 14.53 -5.59 25.29
N GLY A 588 15.26 -4.61 24.79
CA GLY A 588 16.39 -4.00 25.50
C GLY A 588 17.61 -4.90 25.58
N ALA A 589 17.71 -5.88 24.69
CA ALA A 589 18.86 -6.78 24.63
C ALA A 589 20.11 -6.07 24.10
N GLY A 590 21.28 -6.45 24.60
CA GLY A 590 22.55 -5.93 24.10
C GLY A 590 22.87 -4.49 24.49
N LEU A 591 22.27 -3.96 25.55
CA LEU A 591 22.41 -2.57 25.98
C LEU A 591 23.38 -2.43 27.22
N GLY A 592 24.15 -3.44 27.50
CA GLY A 592 25.01 -3.40 28.70
C GLY A 592 26.00 -2.24 28.76
N LEU A 593 26.64 -1.92 27.65
CA LEU A 593 27.57 -0.78 27.60
C LEU A 593 26.86 0.57 27.68
N PRO A 594 25.78 0.83 26.91
CA PRO A 594 25.00 2.05 27.12
C PRO A 594 24.47 2.22 28.55
N VAL A 595 24.03 1.14 29.19
CA VAL A 595 23.63 1.19 30.61
C VAL A 595 24.77 1.63 31.46
N LEU A 596 25.95 1.02 31.30
CA LEU A 596 27.14 1.39 32.07
C LEU A 596 27.46 2.88 31.92
N VAL A 597 27.50 3.39 30.71
CA VAL A 597 27.78 4.80 30.42
C VAL A 597 26.73 5.73 31.04
N SER A 598 25.47 5.31 30.99
CA SER A 598 24.36 6.03 31.62
C SER A 598 24.57 6.14 33.14
N LEU A 599 24.94 5.06 33.79
CA LEU A 599 25.22 5.05 35.22
C LEU A 599 26.43 5.94 35.58
N VAL A 600 27.52 5.85 34.80
CA VAL A 600 28.70 6.69 34.97
C VAL A 600 28.37 8.17 34.79
N GLY A 601 27.65 8.51 33.76
CA GLY A 601 27.22 9.90 33.49
C GLY A 601 26.35 10.46 34.60
N GLY A 602 25.41 9.67 35.11
CA GLY A 602 24.55 10.05 36.21
C GLY A 602 25.36 10.24 37.52
N LEU A 603 26.29 9.33 37.83
CA LEU A 603 27.10 9.39 39.04
C LEU A 603 28.09 10.57 39.02
N LEU A 604 28.71 10.82 37.86
CA LEU A 604 29.64 11.94 37.69
C LEU A 604 28.94 13.28 37.42
N GLU A 605 27.64 13.27 37.29
CA GLU A 605 26.87 14.47 36.94
C GLU A 605 27.34 15.17 35.66
N ARG A 606 27.75 14.37 34.67
CA ARG A 606 28.18 14.84 33.34
C ARG A 606 27.14 14.63 32.31
N SER A 607 26.92 15.65 31.47
CA SER A 607 26.04 15.56 30.30
C SER A 607 26.58 14.55 29.29
N VAL A 608 25.70 13.98 28.54
CA VAL A 608 26.00 13.06 27.46
C VAL A 608 26.08 13.83 26.14
N ARG A 609 27.06 13.48 25.31
CA ARG A 609 27.32 14.11 24.03
C ARG A 609 26.05 14.13 23.15
N GLY A 610 25.70 15.32 22.63
CA GLY A 610 24.52 15.50 21.79
C GLY A 610 24.69 14.89 20.42
N GLY A 611 23.58 14.40 19.87
CA GLY A 611 23.56 13.78 18.54
C GLY A 611 24.27 12.44 18.45
N ALA A 612 24.71 11.86 19.56
CA ALA A 612 25.48 10.63 19.58
C ALA A 612 24.65 9.41 19.97
N ILE A 613 24.87 8.33 19.26
CA ILE A 613 24.34 7.00 19.59
C ILE A 613 25.51 6.11 20.01
N LEU A 614 25.34 5.42 21.12
CA LEU A 614 26.31 4.42 21.60
C LEU A 614 25.80 3.01 21.35
N VAL A 615 26.64 2.17 20.78
CA VAL A 615 26.33 0.75 20.50
C VAL A 615 27.41 -0.12 21.12
N GLY A 616 27.01 -1.13 21.88
CA GLY A 616 27.94 -2.11 22.38
C GLY A 616 27.28 -3.10 23.35
N ALA A 617 27.42 -4.37 23.06
CA ALA A 617 27.05 -5.46 23.97
C ALA A 617 28.22 -5.80 24.84
N LEU A 618 28.05 -5.62 26.15
CA LEU A 618 29.07 -5.84 27.15
C LEU A 618 28.81 -7.16 27.87
N ASN A 619 29.85 -7.96 28.11
CA ASN A 619 29.69 -9.16 28.92
C ASN A 619 30.13 -8.90 30.38
N LEU A 620 29.89 -9.87 31.26
CA LEU A 620 30.24 -9.76 32.68
C LEU A 620 31.73 -9.55 32.89
N GLY A 621 32.57 -10.11 32.04
CA GLY A 621 34.02 -9.98 32.11
C GLY A 621 34.57 -8.64 31.65
N GLY A 622 33.73 -7.74 31.17
CA GLY A 622 34.14 -6.40 30.74
C GLY A 622 34.53 -6.28 29.28
N SER A 623 34.41 -7.36 28.51
CA SER A 623 34.68 -7.33 27.07
C SER A 623 33.46 -6.89 26.28
N VAL A 624 33.70 -6.13 25.20
CA VAL A 624 32.66 -5.72 24.26
C VAL A 624 32.56 -6.77 23.16
N GLU A 625 31.35 -7.28 22.96
CA GLU A 625 31.08 -8.33 21.98
C GLU A 625 31.09 -7.78 20.56
N ARG A 626 31.35 -8.66 19.59
CA ARG A 626 31.28 -8.31 18.18
C ARG A 626 29.81 -8.04 17.79
N LEU A 627 29.58 -6.95 17.05
CA LEU A 627 28.25 -6.59 16.56
C LEU A 627 27.83 -7.48 15.39
N PRO A 628 26.57 -7.98 15.36
CA PRO A 628 26.11 -8.87 14.30
C PRO A 628 25.86 -8.16 12.96
N LYS A 629 25.44 -6.89 12.97
CA LYS A 629 25.01 -6.17 11.76
C LYS A 629 25.40 -4.68 11.81
N PRO A 630 26.70 -4.35 11.78
CA PRO A 630 27.14 -2.95 11.91
C PRO A 630 26.58 -2.00 10.85
N VAL A 631 26.38 -2.47 9.62
CA VAL A 631 25.87 -1.63 8.53
C VAL A 631 24.42 -1.22 8.77
N GLU A 632 23.56 -2.12 9.25
CA GLU A 632 22.19 -1.79 9.62
C GLU A 632 22.14 -0.76 10.74
N ILE A 633 23.03 -0.85 11.69
CA ILE A 633 23.13 0.11 12.79
C ILE A 633 23.52 1.49 12.27
N ALA A 634 24.48 1.56 11.34
CA ALA A 634 24.86 2.83 10.71
C ALA A 634 23.72 3.44 9.90
N GLU A 635 23.00 2.63 9.15
CA GLU A 635 21.80 3.08 8.42
C GLU A 635 20.74 3.64 9.37
N LEU A 636 20.47 2.94 10.47
CA LEU A 636 19.51 3.39 11.48
C LEU A 636 19.92 4.72 12.09
N ALA A 637 21.19 4.89 12.42
CA ALA A 637 21.70 6.13 12.96
C ALA A 637 21.52 7.31 11.99
N VAL A 638 21.77 7.10 10.71
CA VAL A 638 21.54 8.12 9.67
C VAL A 638 20.06 8.46 9.57
N GLU A 639 19.18 7.46 9.54
CA GLU A 639 17.74 7.66 9.47
C GLU A 639 17.20 8.48 10.66
N ARG A 640 17.79 8.29 11.84
CA ARG A 640 17.42 9.01 13.08
C ARG A 640 18.06 10.38 13.18
N LYS A 641 18.85 10.79 12.19
CA LYS A 641 19.56 12.07 12.14
C LYS A 641 20.58 12.25 13.26
N ALA A 642 21.19 11.15 13.70
CA ALA A 642 22.33 11.21 14.59
C ALA A 642 23.54 11.81 13.86
N SER A 643 24.33 12.60 14.56
CA SER A 643 25.57 13.17 14.01
C SER A 643 26.80 12.30 14.28
N VAL A 644 26.73 11.49 15.32
CA VAL A 644 27.84 10.63 15.76
C VAL A 644 27.30 9.24 16.10
N LEU A 645 28.07 8.22 15.68
CA LEU A 645 27.81 6.83 16.05
C LEU A 645 29.07 6.28 16.70
N LEU A 646 28.97 5.86 17.96
CA LEU A 646 30.07 5.26 18.71
C LEU A 646 29.95 3.74 18.65
N MET A 647 30.91 3.08 18.01
CA MET A 647 30.92 1.63 17.77
C MET A 647 32.22 1.00 18.30
N PRO A 648 32.21 -0.28 18.66
CA PRO A 648 33.44 -0.95 19.01
C PRO A 648 34.40 -1.07 17.82
N VAL A 649 35.68 -1.00 18.07
CA VAL A 649 36.70 -1.04 17.02
C VAL A 649 36.67 -2.33 16.21
N SER A 650 36.10 -3.42 16.75
CA SER A 650 35.91 -4.68 16.05
C SER A 650 34.91 -4.55 14.88
N ALA A 651 34.05 -3.53 14.87
CA ALA A 651 33.08 -3.31 13.78
C ALA A 651 33.72 -2.63 12.55
N ARG A 652 34.94 -2.09 12.67
CA ARG A 652 35.57 -1.33 11.58
C ARG A 652 35.67 -2.11 10.28
N ARG A 653 36.02 -3.38 10.33
CA ARG A 653 36.15 -4.23 9.13
C ARG A 653 34.83 -4.44 8.41
N ASP A 654 33.77 -4.63 9.18
CA ASP A 654 32.44 -4.89 8.61
C ASP A 654 31.83 -3.66 7.92
N LEU A 655 32.41 -2.48 8.13
CA LEU A 655 31.96 -1.22 7.55
C LEU A 655 32.71 -0.84 6.28
N PHE A 656 33.66 -1.64 5.78
CA PHE A 656 34.34 -1.35 4.52
C PHE A 656 33.38 -1.31 3.34
N ASP A 657 32.31 -2.11 3.38
CA ASP A 657 31.30 -2.15 2.34
C ASP A 657 30.22 -1.07 2.49
N LEU A 658 30.39 -0.18 3.48
CA LEU A 658 29.46 0.93 3.68
C LEU A 658 29.59 1.91 2.51
N PRO A 659 28.50 2.30 1.84
CA PRO A 659 28.56 3.29 0.78
C PRO A 659 29.21 4.60 1.23
N ASP A 660 29.98 5.24 0.36
CA ASP A 660 30.70 6.48 0.66
C ASP A 660 29.77 7.58 1.17
N ASP A 661 28.56 7.62 0.68
CA ASP A 661 27.53 8.59 1.07
C ASP A 661 27.10 8.44 2.55
N LEU A 662 27.06 7.22 3.08
CA LEU A 662 26.80 7.03 4.52
C LEU A 662 27.95 7.54 5.38
N TRP A 663 29.20 7.32 4.96
CA TRP A 663 30.37 7.86 5.65
C TRP A 663 30.37 9.40 5.72
N THR A 664 29.80 10.08 4.73
CA THR A 664 29.75 11.53 4.71
C THR A 664 28.61 12.12 5.56
N ARG A 665 27.62 11.32 5.90
CA ARG A 665 26.44 11.79 6.64
C ARG A 665 26.51 11.64 8.13
N ILE A 666 27.38 10.74 8.61
CA ILE A 666 27.52 10.47 10.02
C ILE A 666 28.99 10.27 10.36
N ASN A 667 29.41 10.84 11.48
CA ASN A 667 30.75 10.62 12.01
C ASN A 667 30.74 9.32 12.83
N ILE A 668 31.41 8.27 12.34
CA ILE A 668 31.54 7.02 13.07
C ILE A 668 32.87 7.04 13.83
N GLU A 669 32.76 7.01 15.14
CA GLU A 669 33.94 6.93 16.03
C GLU A 669 34.01 5.57 16.66
N PHE A 670 35.22 5.02 16.73
CA PHE A 670 35.45 3.69 17.30
C PHE A 670 36.07 3.80 18.68
N TYR A 671 35.59 3.01 19.62
CA TYR A 671 36.15 2.91 20.96
C TYR A 671 36.84 1.54 21.17
N ALA A 672 37.86 1.53 21.96
CA ALA A 672 38.67 0.33 22.22
C ALA A 672 38.06 -0.56 23.30
N ASP A 673 37.53 0.03 24.38
CA ASP A 673 36.97 -0.68 25.52
C ASP A 673 35.86 0.15 26.18
N ALA A 674 35.25 -0.38 27.25
CA ALA A 674 34.16 0.27 27.95
C ALA A 674 34.56 1.63 28.56
N VAL A 675 35.75 1.78 29.07
CA VAL A 675 36.24 3.04 29.63
C VAL A 675 36.41 4.09 28.54
N ASP A 676 36.97 3.72 27.40
CA ASP A 676 37.13 4.59 26.24
C ASP A 676 35.77 5.04 25.70
N ALA A 677 34.80 4.11 25.66
CA ALA A 677 33.43 4.43 25.26
C ALA A 677 32.79 5.47 26.18
N ALA A 678 32.96 5.32 27.48
CA ALA A 678 32.40 6.28 28.44
C ALA A 678 33.03 7.68 28.25
N PHE A 679 34.32 7.78 28.07
CA PHE A 679 34.97 9.08 27.85
C PHE A 679 34.57 9.73 26.52
N LYS A 680 34.33 8.94 25.47
CA LYS A 680 33.91 9.47 24.20
C LYS A 680 32.40 9.89 24.17
N ALA A 681 31.59 9.27 25.01
CA ALA A 681 30.18 9.56 25.11
C ALA A 681 29.86 10.73 26.05
N LEU A 682 30.68 10.98 27.04
CA LEU A 682 30.43 12.03 28.03
C LEU A 682 31.07 13.36 27.60
N VAL A 683 30.42 14.45 27.97
CA VAL A 683 30.94 15.80 27.78
C VAL A 683 31.92 16.09 28.92
N GLU A 684 33.07 16.74 28.64
CA GLU A 684 34.07 17.14 29.63
C GLU A 684 33.56 18.16 30.65
#